data_4606521dd65e1af415564a9c0c4d6a9f
#
_entry.id   4606521dd65e1af415564a9c0c4d6a9f
#
_cell.length_a   1.000
_cell.length_b   1.000
_cell.length_c   1.000
_cell.angle_alpha   90.00
_cell.angle_beta   90.00
_cell.angle_gamma   90.00
#
_symmetry.space_group_name_H-M   'P 1'
#
loop_
_entity.id
_entity.type
_entity.pdbx_description
1 polymer ?
#
loop_
_entity_poly.entity_id
_entity_poly.type
_entity_poly.pdbx_seq_one_letter_code
_entity_poly.pdbx_strand_id
1 'polypeptide(L)'
;MGLNKVCFFCLCMAFCLGITYAQSQDITTQLNQLKVANNLQEWLYTRMDHTAANAQQTLPVLMATQKEAWRQPKTPDEQLAWMLLLSNQGYYQLQAGDILSSINCYEDAYSFFYTHKLPDFDVVEYVLKPLSNNYTRLGDYERAIFIQEKAIGQLNPVNDADKIASIYSNMAIAWYDTGNYTQAENCIAKGNGLGKDPQVRFHLQNILGDILFEKQQYTKAASVLQKNIATTKNVDDESAYWLMGSFTTLGKINIKLGKLNEAGQNFNRALNLINQYYPGGRLREKANLVAQQGIIERMRKQPQKALLLFDQALQILRINTNANQTQPDHIYGENRLVEIFQQKALAYRLMGEDGSALQNLRYALLATDKIRKEFADNKTKERLQLEAKELAESTIELALQIFAKTGDVQYIDLVLQIAEQTKARTLADDLQKSNRIKGSNPNDPEAHKRREIEQAIVYNEKMLMTVNNGTVYQKKIDALKFDLALLNKKNRQKTIASVAPVANILSALPDSLHVLEFFVGNRNAYVIEIKNKKVFKVKKIGSADSLKRQVNKLVNTYYHNGPDAMLNSPKAFYLASNNLYNILFNQIALAKNERLCIVADDVLGYLSFDGLITAGKYEPAISQWPFLIKSLTTTYAFSLNTLTANKANKTGTGFSGLFITHQNSKPIAAVKKEAATISQVVNGSYIYDDKVNSASFFTAFENSAVLHISTHAFLSGVNSEPTLDLGKDKLYLFELLAKQQKPALVVLSACRTGDGLLTKSEGIISLARGFSAIGTPATIAGLWNVNDDAASQITAGFYRFLVKGQSSGLALHGAKLEWLQTPKATEALYLPYYWDSLILMGTDAPVKILSDNNHALIFATVYSILVLLLVVILRKMRSGRPTQFF
;
A
#
# COMPACT_ATOMS: atom_id res chain seq x y z
N MET A 1 9.72 -42.85 -54.79
CA MET A 1 10.85 -42.08 -54.18
C MET A 1 10.40 -41.36 -52.86
N GLY A 2 9.38 -41.82 -52.17
CA GLY A 2 8.78 -41.18 -50.99
C GLY A 2 8.91 -41.96 -49.66
N LEU A 3 9.14 -43.25 -49.66
CA LEU A 3 9.19 -44.07 -48.44
C LEU A 3 10.57 -44.00 -47.71
N ASN A 4 11.66 -43.85 -48.47
CA ASN A 4 13.02 -43.87 -47.87
C ASN A 4 13.39 -42.58 -47.12
N LYS A 5 12.72 -41.44 -47.36
CA LYS A 5 12.97 -40.18 -46.61
C LYS A 5 12.25 -40.12 -45.25
N VAL A 6 11.11 -40.78 -45.15
CA VAL A 6 10.34 -40.85 -43.88
C VAL A 6 11.04 -41.83 -42.91
N CYS A 7 11.56 -42.97 -43.38
CA CYS A 7 12.34 -43.91 -42.58
C CYS A 7 13.66 -43.27 -42.06
N PHE A 8 14.37 -42.49 -42.89
CA PHE A 8 15.59 -41.84 -42.44
C PHE A 8 15.34 -40.75 -41.37
N PHE A 9 14.27 -39.97 -41.52
CA PHE A 9 13.87 -38.99 -40.54
C PHE A 9 13.43 -39.60 -39.21
N CYS A 10 12.68 -40.71 -39.24
CA CYS A 10 12.31 -41.44 -38.05
C CYS A 10 13.49 -42.14 -37.37
N LEU A 11 14.51 -42.61 -38.15
CA LEU A 11 15.72 -43.18 -37.61
C LEU A 11 16.63 -42.12 -36.97
N CYS A 12 16.74 -40.92 -37.57
CA CYS A 12 17.47 -39.79 -36.97
C CYS A 12 16.77 -39.26 -35.69
N MET A 13 15.45 -39.15 -35.66
CA MET A 13 14.71 -38.82 -34.46
C MET A 13 14.86 -39.84 -33.34
N ALA A 14 14.79 -41.18 -33.71
CA ALA A 14 14.99 -42.25 -32.74
C ALA A 14 16.45 -42.29 -32.22
N PHE A 15 17.45 -41.94 -33.08
CA PHE A 15 18.85 -41.87 -32.68
C PHE A 15 19.12 -40.65 -31.80
N CYS A 16 18.53 -39.48 -32.10
CA CYS A 16 18.61 -38.31 -31.24
C CYS A 16 17.87 -38.50 -29.87
N LEU A 17 16.70 -39.16 -29.90
CA LEU A 17 15.98 -39.53 -28.69
C LEU A 17 16.72 -40.59 -27.87
N GLY A 18 17.39 -41.56 -28.56
CA GLY A 18 18.23 -42.57 -27.94
C GLY A 18 19.49 -41.98 -27.28
N ILE A 19 20.15 -41.00 -27.88
CA ILE A 19 21.33 -40.34 -27.30
C ILE A 19 20.90 -39.49 -26.08
N THR A 20 19.82 -38.74 -26.17
CA THR A 20 19.33 -37.95 -25.03
C THR A 20 18.81 -38.86 -23.89
N TYR A 21 18.21 -40.03 -24.21
CA TYR A 21 17.77 -40.99 -23.19
C TYR A 21 18.96 -41.69 -22.53
N ALA A 22 19.99 -42.07 -23.31
CA ALA A 22 21.22 -42.66 -22.79
C ALA A 22 22.00 -41.73 -21.88
N GLN A 23 22.15 -40.42 -22.27
CA GLN A 23 22.76 -39.39 -21.44
C GLN A 23 21.98 -39.13 -20.14
N SER A 24 20.63 -39.13 -20.18
CA SER A 24 19.79 -38.93 -18.98
C SER A 24 19.87 -40.16 -18.05
N GLN A 25 20.01 -41.36 -18.56
CA GLN A 25 20.19 -42.58 -17.78
C GLN A 25 21.55 -42.63 -17.09
N ASP A 26 22.60 -42.14 -17.75
CA ASP A 26 23.96 -42.05 -17.21
C ASP A 26 24.02 -41.07 -16.02
N ILE A 27 23.47 -39.90 -16.16
CA ILE A 27 23.42 -38.89 -15.08
C ILE A 27 22.58 -39.36 -13.90
N THR A 28 21.45 -39.98 -14.11
CA THR A 28 20.61 -40.52 -13.04
C THR A 28 21.33 -41.60 -12.26
N THR A 29 22.07 -42.48 -12.97
CA THR A 29 22.89 -43.50 -12.34
C THR A 29 24.02 -42.90 -11.51
N GLN A 30 24.74 -41.92 -12.04
CA GLN A 30 25.79 -41.19 -11.32
C GLN A 30 25.26 -40.50 -10.05
N LEU A 31 24.15 -39.79 -10.14
CA LEU A 31 23.52 -39.11 -9.01
C LEU A 31 23.09 -40.10 -7.92
N ASN A 32 22.58 -41.29 -8.30
CA ASN A 32 22.21 -42.34 -7.34
C ASN A 32 23.47 -42.95 -6.66
N GLN A 33 24.56 -43.16 -7.39
CA GLN A 33 25.83 -43.62 -6.83
C GLN A 33 26.39 -42.62 -5.81
N LEU A 34 26.38 -41.31 -6.12
CA LEU A 34 26.84 -40.28 -5.22
C LEU A 34 25.97 -40.20 -3.95
N LYS A 35 24.67 -40.42 -4.08
CA LYS A 35 23.75 -40.49 -2.94
C LYS A 35 24.03 -41.71 -2.04
N VAL A 36 24.27 -42.87 -2.62
CA VAL A 36 24.66 -44.09 -1.87
C VAL A 36 26.02 -43.87 -1.17
N ALA A 37 26.97 -43.21 -1.87
CA ALA A 37 28.28 -42.88 -1.31
C ALA A 37 28.23 -41.74 -0.26
N ASN A 38 27.05 -41.17 -0.01
CA ASN A 38 26.84 -40.02 0.88
C ASN A 38 27.69 -38.78 0.52
N ASN A 39 28.06 -38.62 -0.77
CA ASN A 39 28.84 -37.50 -1.24
C ASN A 39 27.92 -36.38 -1.74
N LEU A 40 27.47 -35.55 -0.81
CA LEU A 40 26.54 -34.43 -1.09
C LEU A 40 27.20 -33.35 -1.96
N GLN A 41 28.47 -33.03 -1.71
CA GLN A 41 29.17 -31.99 -2.44
C GLN A 41 29.21 -32.28 -3.95
N GLU A 42 29.68 -33.45 -4.34
CA GLU A 42 29.79 -33.87 -5.75
C GLU A 42 28.42 -34.03 -6.39
N TRP A 43 27.42 -34.49 -5.62
CA TRP A 43 26.04 -34.59 -6.09
C TRP A 43 25.47 -33.21 -6.46
N LEU A 44 25.76 -32.18 -5.67
CA LEU A 44 25.36 -30.82 -5.94
C LEU A 44 26.04 -30.23 -7.19
N TYR A 45 27.37 -30.46 -7.33
CA TYR A 45 28.10 -30.03 -8.51
C TYR A 45 27.59 -30.71 -9.78
N THR A 46 27.39 -32.01 -9.77
CA THR A 46 26.84 -32.77 -10.90
C THR A 46 25.48 -32.22 -11.34
N ARG A 47 24.64 -31.82 -10.39
CA ARG A 47 23.33 -31.17 -10.69
C ARG A 47 23.47 -29.80 -11.33
N MET A 48 24.41 -28.99 -10.87
CA MET A 48 24.70 -27.67 -11.44
C MET A 48 25.30 -27.76 -12.83
N ASP A 49 26.27 -28.66 -13.06
CA ASP A 49 26.91 -28.88 -14.36
C ASP A 49 25.90 -29.38 -15.40
N HIS A 50 25.01 -30.29 -15.00
CA HIS A 50 23.95 -30.73 -15.88
C HIS A 50 23.02 -29.57 -16.31
N THR A 51 22.76 -28.63 -15.43
CA THR A 51 21.95 -27.44 -15.75
C THR A 51 22.73 -26.47 -16.63
N ALA A 52 24.01 -26.29 -16.40
CA ALA A 52 24.86 -25.41 -17.24
C ALA A 52 24.89 -25.89 -18.70
N ALA A 53 24.89 -27.19 -18.94
CA ALA A 53 24.88 -27.78 -20.29
C ALA A 53 23.54 -27.51 -21.04
N ASN A 54 22.40 -27.46 -20.37
CA ASN A 54 21.08 -27.25 -21.00
C ASN A 54 20.05 -26.60 -20.05
N ALA A 55 20.27 -25.35 -19.70
CA ALA A 55 19.48 -24.64 -18.69
C ALA A 55 17.97 -24.58 -18.97
N GLN A 56 17.53 -24.50 -20.23
CA GLN A 56 16.10 -24.41 -20.56
C GLN A 56 15.32 -25.66 -20.20
N GLN A 57 15.91 -26.84 -20.35
CA GLN A 57 15.26 -28.13 -20.08
C GLN A 57 15.44 -28.57 -18.63
N THR A 58 16.58 -28.26 -18.02
CA THR A 58 17.00 -28.80 -16.73
C THR A 58 16.77 -27.87 -15.54
N LEU A 59 16.33 -26.63 -15.77
CA LEU A 59 16.01 -25.68 -14.68
C LEU A 59 15.03 -26.24 -13.64
N PRO A 60 13.95 -26.95 -13.99
CA PRO A 60 13.08 -27.59 -13.00
C PRO A 60 13.81 -28.59 -12.09
N VAL A 61 14.78 -29.33 -12.66
CA VAL A 61 15.63 -30.30 -11.91
C VAL A 61 16.54 -29.54 -10.94
N LEU A 62 17.16 -28.44 -11.38
CA LEU A 62 17.98 -27.59 -10.51
C LEU A 62 17.17 -27.03 -9.36
N MET A 63 15.95 -26.57 -9.61
CA MET A 63 15.06 -26.00 -8.58
C MET A 63 14.55 -27.05 -7.60
N ALA A 64 14.46 -28.31 -7.99
CA ALA A 64 14.06 -29.40 -7.11
C ALA A 64 15.20 -29.91 -6.21
N THR A 65 16.46 -29.57 -6.52
CA THR A 65 17.67 -30.13 -5.90
C THR A 65 17.66 -30.06 -4.37
N GLN A 66 17.26 -28.94 -3.77
CA GLN A 66 17.18 -28.78 -2.32
C GLN A 66 16.20 -29.76 -1.65
N LYS A 67 15.06 -30.05 -2.34
CA LYS A 67 14.04 -30.99 -1.84
C LYS A 67 14.45 -32.44 -2.03
N GLU A 68 15.24 -32.72 -3.04
CA GLU A 68 15.72 -34.07 -3.37
C GLU A 68 16.99 -34.48 -2.62
N ALA A 69 17.72 -33.50 -2.04
CA ALA A 69 18.84 -33.75 -1.18
C ALA A 69 18.38 -34.55 0.09
N TRP A 70 19.09 -35.62 0.42
CA TRP A 70 18.73 -36.50 1.55
C TRP A 70 19.14 -35.95 2.92
N ARG A 71 19.91 -34.87 2.96
CA ARG A 71 20.32 -34.18 4.18
C ARG A 71 20.76 -32.76 3.92
N GLN A 72 20.87 -31.97 4.95
CA GLN A 72 21.48 -30.63 4.91
C GLN A 72 23.02 -30.71 4.84
N PRO A 73 23.70 -29.70 4.28
CA PRO A 73 25.15 -29.63 4.24
C PRO A 73 25.75 -29.52 5.63
N LYS A 74 26.83 -30.29 5.91
CA LYS A 74 27.48 -30.35 7.23
C LYS A 74 28.90 -29.80 7.24
N THR A 75 29.66 -30.10 6.17
CA THR A 75 31.06 -29.67 6.04
C THR A 75 31.16 -28.29 5.36
N PRO A 76 32.27 -27.55 5.54
CA PRO A 76 32.49 -26.29 4.81
C PRO A 76 32.37 -26.45 3.30
N ASP A 77 32.90 -27.50 2.73
CA ASP A 77 32.86 -27.77 1.27
C ASP A 77 31.42 -28.05 0.78
N GLU A 78 30.65 -28.81 1.57
CA GLU A 78 29.23 -29.01 1.27
C GLU A 78 28.41 -27.72 1.42
N GLN A 79 28.74 -26.88 2.39
CA GLN A 79 28.12 -25.57 2.58
C GLN A 79 28.45 -24.64 1.42
N LEU A 80 29.70 -24.66 0.91
CA LEU A 80 30.10 -23.90 -0.26
C LEU A 80 29.35 -24.40 -1.51
N ALA A 81 29.29 -25.72 -1.75
CA ALA A 81 28.54 -26.28 -2.87
C ALA A 81 27.04 -25.93 -2.78
N TRP A 82 26.46 -25.92 -1.58
CA TRP A 82 25.07 -25.51 -1.37
C TRP A 82 24.88 -24.00 -1.66
N MET A 83 25.83 -23.19 -1.25
CA MET A 83 25.82 -21.75 -1.52
C MET A 83 25.87 -21.46 -3.03
N LEU A 84 26.74 -22.17 -3.76
CA LEU A 84 26.82 -22.12 -5.23
C LEU A 84 25.51 -22.57 -5.89
N LEU A 85 24.88 -23.64 -5.38
CA LEU A 85 23.58 -24.07 -5.85
C LEU A 85 22.52 -22.95 -5.77
N LEU A 86 22.40 -22.30 -4.60
CA LEU A 86 21.43 -21.21 -4.40
C LEU A 86 21.69 -20.03 -5.34
N SER A 87 22.94 -19.67 -5.52
CA SER A 87 23.33 -18.59 -6.45
C SER A 87 23.02 -18.95 -7.90
N ASN A 88 23.31 -20.20 -8.31
CA ASN A 88 23.01 -20.70 -9.66
C ASN A 88 21.48 -20.76 -9.91
N GLN A 89 20.69 -21.21 -8.92
CA GLN A 89 19.24 -21.17 -9.01
C GLN A 89 18.75 -19.76 -9.27
N GLY A 90 19.24 -18.76 -8.52
CA GLY A 90 18.92 -17.37 -8.73
C GLY A 90 19.29 -16.86 -10.12
N TYR A 91 20.49 -17.20 -10.59
CA TYR A 91 20.97 -16.81 -11.92
C TYR A 91 20.10 -17.37 -13.04
N TYR A 92 19.86 -18.69 -13.06
CA TYR A 92 19.09 -19.31 -14.14
C TYR A 92 17.60 -18.94 -14.12
N GLN A 93 17.01 -18.68 -12.95
CA GLN A 93 15.65 -18.12 -12.88
C GLN A 93 15.58 -16.74 -13.53
N LEU A 94 16.57 -15.86 -13.28
CA LEU A 94 16.64 -14.56 -13.94
C LEU A 94 16.78 -14.69 -15.46
N GLN A 95 17.65 -15.60 -15.93
CA GLN A 95 17.82 -15.85 -17.38
C GLN A 95 16.52 -16.36 -18.01
N ALA A 96 15.75 -17.13 -17.27
CA ALA A 96 14.43 -17.59 -17.68
C ALA A 96 13.32 -16.52 -17.60
N GLY A 97 13.65 -15.30 -17.12
CA GLY A 97 12.73 -14.16 -17.02
C GLY A 97 11.90 -14.13 -15.75
N ASP A 98 12.07 -15.09 -14.83
CA ASP A 98 11.34 -15.14 -13.56
C ASP A 98 12.11 -14.40 -12.45
N ILE A 99 11.86 -13.09 -12.34
CA ILE A 99 12.51 -12.23 -11.34
C ILE A 99 12.16 -12.64 -9.92
N LEU A 100 10.90 -13.01 -9.66
CA LEU A 100 10.44 -13.31 -8.31
C LEU A 100 11.08 -14.59 -7.79
N SER A 101 11.13 -15.63 -8.60
CA SER A 101 11.84 -16.86 -8.24
C SER A 101 13.33 -16.62 -8.07
N SER A 102 13.94 -15.76 -8.91
CA SER A 102 15.34 -15.36 -8.77
C SER A 102 15.62 -14.63 -7.46
N ILE A 103 14.76 -13.64 -7.06
CA ILE A 103 14.84 -12.96 -5.76
C ILE A 103 14.77 -13.96 -4.64
N ASN A 104 13.83 -14.91 -4.70
CA ASN A 104 13.67 -15.93 -3.67
C ASN A 104 14.95 -16.77 -3.48
N CYS A 105 15.60 -17.19 -4.55
CA CYS A 105 16.84 -17.94 -4.47
C CYS A 105 17.98 -17.12 -3.86
N TYR A 106 18.12 -15.87 -4.26
CA TYR A 106 19.16 -14.99 -3.71
C TYR A 106 18.88 -14.56 -2.26
N GLU A 107 17.64 -14.40 -1.84
CA GLU A 107 17.28 -14.19 -0.42
C GLU A 107 17.63 -15.43 0.42
N ASP A 108 17.42 -16.65 -0.10
CA ASP A 108 17.84 -17.88 0.55
C ASP A 108 19.38 -17.98 0.62
N ALA A 109 20.07 -17.63 -0.48
CA ALA A 109 21.52 -17.53 -0.50
C ALA A 109 22.07 -16.50 0.51
N TYR A 110 21.46 -15.32 0.60
CA TYR A 110 21.78 -14.31 1.59
C TYR A 110 21.65 -14.87 3.02
N SER A 111 20.51 -15.47 3.32
CA SER A 111 20.22 -16.03 4.65
C SER A 111 21.20 -17.16 4.99
N PHE A 112 21.52 -18.01 4.04
CA PHE A 112 22.46 -19.12 4.21
C PHE A 112 23.88 -18.61 4.48
N PHE A 113 24.37 -17.62 3.70
CA PHE A 113 25.69 -17.02 3.87
C PHE A 113 25.87 -16.44 5.27
N TYR A 114 24.94 -15.61 5.74
CA TYR A 114 25.06 -14.95 7.05
C TYR A 114 24.87 -15.91 8.23
N THR A 115 24.19 -17.03 8.01
CA THR A 115 24.04 -18.08 9.04
C THR A 115 25.31 -18.92 9.18
N HIS A 116 25.97 -19.26 8.08
CA HIS A 116 27.12 -20.19 8.09
C HIS A 116 28.48 -19.48 8.04
N LYS A 117 28.50 -18.16 7.74
CA LYS A 117 29.72 -17.33 7.70
C LYS A 117 30.83 -17.93 6.81
N LEU A 118 30.55 -18.03 5.50
CA LEU A 118 31.45 -18.63 4.51
C LEU A 118 32.51 -17.59 4.04
N PRO A 119 33.73 -17.57 4.60
CA PRO A 119 34.69 -16.50 4.35
C PRO A 119 35.26 -16.49 2.92
N ASP A 120 35.33 -17.66 2.28
CA ASP A 120 35.94 -17.82 0.95
C ASP A 120 34.96 -17.59 -0.21
N PHE A 121 33.70 -17.22 0.09
CA PHE A 121 32.68 -16.95 -0.92
C PHE A 121 32.50 -15.45 -1.17
N ASP A 122 32.67 -15.00 -2.42
CA ASP A 122 32.42 -13.61 -2.80
C ASP A 122 30.90 -13.33 -2.83
N VAL A 123 30.34 -13.10 -1.65
CA VAL A 123 28.90 -12.81 -1.48
C VAL A 123 28.50 -11.52 -2.19
N VAL A 124 29.41 -10.57 -2.34
CA VAL A 124 29.11 -9.28 -3.02
C VAL A 124 28.80 -9.52 -4.48
N GLU A 125 29.66 -10.24 -5.20
CA GLU A 125 29.48 -10.48 -6.63
C GLU A 125 28.37 -11.48 -6.92
N TYR A 126 28.28 -12.58 -6.17
CA TYR A 126 27.40 -13.68 -6.51
C TYR A 126 26.03 -13.65 -5.82
N VAL A 127 25.80 -12.75 -4.84
CA VAL A 127 24.51 -12.64 -4.16
C VAL A 127 24.02 -11.20 -4.03
N LEU A 128 24.80 -10.30 -3.39
CA LEU A 128 24.29 -8.97 -3.05
C LEU A 128 24.02 -8.13 -4.30
N LYS A 129 24.95 -8.12 -5.25
CA LYS A 129 24.82 -7.40 -6.52
C LYS A 129 23.65 -7.94 -7.36
N PRO A 130 23.52 -9.27 -7.64
CA PRO A 130 22.36 -9.80 -8.34
C PRO A 130 21.03 -9.57 -7.63
N LEU A 131 20.98 -9.77 -6.30
CA LEU A 131 19.78 -9.55 -5.50
C LEU A 131 19.30 -8.10 -5.59
N SER A 132 20.21 -7.13 -5.41
CA SER A 132 19.89 -5.71 -5.50
C SER A 132 19.41 -5.32 -6.90
N ASN A 133 20.03 -5.86 -7.95
CA ASN A 133 19.63 -5.63 -9.33
C ASN A 133 18.22 -6.18 -9.61
N ASN A 134 17.88 -7.33 -9.01
CA ASN A 134 16.54 -7.90 -9.12
C ASN A 134 15.50 -7.08 -8.39
N TYR A 135 15.81 -6.57 -7.20
CA TYR A 135 14.93 -5.62 -6.52
C TYR A 135 14.69 -4.35 -7.35
N THR A 136 15.75 -3.79 -7.96
CA THR A 136 15.61 -2.65 -8.87
C THR A 136 14.68 -2.98 -10.05
N ARG A 137 14.85 -4.15 -10.69
CA ARG A 137 13.99 -4.59 -11.81
C ARG A 137 12.52 -4.80 -11.40
N LEU A 138 12.29 -5.27 -10.16
CA LEU A 138 10.95 -5.44 -9.61
C LEU A 138 10.30 -4.10 -9.25
N GLY A 139 11.12 -3.06 -8.98
CA GLY A 139 10.68 -1.75 -8.51
C GLY A 139 10.76 -1.57 -6.99
N ASP A 140 11.43 -2.47 -6.28
CA ASP A 140 11.69 -2.37 -4.84
C ASP A 140 13.03 -1.66 -4.59
N TYR A 141 13.05 -0.38 -4.86
CA TYR A 141 14.28 0.41 -4.85
C TYR A 141 14.86 0.60 -3.44
N GLU A 142 14.03 0.62 -2.41
CA GLU A 142 14.50 0.75 -1.02
C GLU A 142 15.33 -0.46 -0.61
N ARG A 143 14.84 -1.68 -0.86
CA ARG A 143 15.62 -2.89 -0.62
C ARG A 143 16.85 -2.97 -1.53
N ALA A 144 16.72 -2.53 -2.79
CA ALA A 144 17.85 -2.49 -3.70
C ALA A 144 18.99 -1.62 -3.17
N ILE A 145 18.69 -0.38 -2.78
CA ILE A 145 19.68 0.58 -2.24
C ILE A 145 20.27 0.05 -0.94
N PHE A 146 19.45 -0.49 -0.03
CA PHE A 146 19.94 -1.09 1.22
C PHE A 146 20.96 -2.21 0.97
N ILE A 147 20.69 -3.14 0.05
CA ILE A 147 21.62 -4.23 -0.30
C ILE A 147 22.89 -3.69 -1.00
N GLN A 148 22.76 -2.67 -1.84
CA GLN A 148 23.90 -2.02 -2.51
C GLN A 148 24.81 -1.31 -1.50
N GLU A 149 24.25 -0.58 -0.54
CA GLU A 149 25.02 0.03 0.56
C GLU A 149 25.73 -1.03 1.41
N LYS A 150 25.04 -2.13 1.71
CA LYS A 150 25.63 -3.26 2.43
C LYS A 150 26.78 -3.89 1.64
N ALA A 151 26.65 -4.03 0.33
CA ALA A 151 27.69 -4.54 -0.55
C ALA A 151 28.92 -3.62 -0.55
N ILE A 152 28.71 -2.30 -0.70
CA ILE A 152 29.82 -1.32 -0.62
C ILE A 152 30.54 -1.39 0.73
N GLY A 153 29.78 -1.56 1.83
CA GLY A 153 30.34 -1.66 3.18
C GLY A 153 31.23 -2.89 3.43
N GLN A 154 31.19 -3.90 2.56
CA GLN A 154 32.04 -5.09 2.64
C GLN A 154 33.29 -5.02 1.77
N LEU A 155 33.40 -4.02 0.89
CA LEU A 155 34.50 -3.87 -0.06
C LEU A 155 35.57 -2.90 0.47
N ASN A 156 36.79 -3.13 0.05
CA ASN A 156 37.92 -2.24 0.33
C ASN A 156 37.96 -1.12 -0.73
N PRO A 157 37.86 0.18 -0.35
CA PRO A 157 37.79 1.27 -1.30
C PRO A 157 39.00 1.40 -2.24
N VAL A 158 40.15 0.87 -1.84
CA VAL A 158 41.41 0.94 -2.63
C VAL A 158 41.50 -0.25 -3.61
N ASN A 159 41.26 -1.47 -3.11
CA ASN A 159 41.44 -2.70 -3.89
C ASN A 159 40.23 -3.03 -4.76
N ASP A 160 39.01 -2.63 -4.33
CA ASP A 160 37.76 -2.98 -5.00
C ASP A 160 37.09 -1.75 -5.66
N ALA A 161 37.86 -0.73 -6.02
CA ALA A 161 37.36 0.54 -6.56
C ALA A 161 36.40 0.36 -7.75
N ASP A 162 36.71 -0.52 -8.70
CA ASP A 162 35.87 -0.81 -9.87
C ASP A 162 34.62 -1.58 -9.49
N LYS A 163 34.68 -2.51 -8.54
CA LYS A 163 33.50 -3.20 -7.99
C LYS A 163 32.55 -2.19 -7.32
N ILE A 164 33.10 -1.28 -6.51
CA ILE A 164 32.32 -0.21 -5.85
C ILE A 164 31.70 0.71 -6.88
N ALA A 165 32.44 1.10 -7.92
CA ALA A 165 31.94 1.93 -9.02
C ALA A 165 30.79 1.24 -9.79
N SER A 166 30.91 -0.07 -10.02
CA SER A 166 29.82 -0.87 -10.60
C SER A 166 28.58 -0.92 -9.72
N ILE A 167 28.73 -0.97 -8.39
CA ILE A 167 27.58 -0.91 -7.47
C ILE A 167 26.97 0.50 -7.47
N TYR A 168 27.76 1.58 -7.52
CA TYR A 168 27.22 2.93 -7.69
C TYR A 168 26.46 3.11 -9.00
N SER A 169 26.84 2.41 -10.08
CA SER A 169 26.05 2.44 -11.31
C SER A 169 24.67 1.81 -11.12
N ASN A 170 24.59 0.66 -10.44
CA ASN A 170 23.32 0.02 -10.13
C ASN A 170 22.46 0.86 -9.16
N MET A 171 23.12 1.52 -8.20
CA MET A 171 22.43 2.44 -7.26
C MET A 171 21.90 3.68 -7.99
N ALA A 172 22.62 4.17 -9.00
CA ALA A 172 22.15 5.27 -9.85
C ALA A 172 20.86 4.89 -10.59
N ILE A 173 20.73 3.64 -11.07
CA ILE A 173 19.48 3.16 -11.67
C ILE A 173 18.35 3.16 -10.65
N ALA A 174 18.58 2.64 -9.43
CA ALA A 174 17.56 2.62 -8.40
C ALA A 174 17.09 4.03 -8.05
N TRP A 175 17.98 4.99 -7.87
CA TRP A 175 17.63 6.39 -7.63
C TRP A 175 16.93 7.05 -8.82
N TYR A 176 17.37 6.78 -10.03
CA TYR A 176 16.76 7.25 -11.27
C TYR A 176 15.30 6.78 -11.38
N ASP A 177 15.04 5.50 -11.15
CA ASP A 177 13.71 4.91 -11.21
C ASP A 177 12.77 5.41 -10.10
N THR A 178 13.30 5.94 -8.98
CA THR A 178 12.50 6.67 -7.98
C THR A 178 12.16 8.10 -8.39
N GLY A 179 12.71 8.60 -9.49
CA GLY A 179 12.63 10.00 -9.90
C GLY A 179 13.60 10.93 -9.16
N ASN A 180 14.45 10.41 -8.28
CA ASN A 180 15.47 11.21 -7.57
C ASN A 180 16.75 11.35 -8.42
N TYR A 181 16.64 12.13 -9.49
CA TYR A 181 17.73 12.33 -10.43
C TYR A 181 18.99 12.94 -9.79
N THR A 182 18.86 13.75 -8.75
CA THR A 182 19.99 14.32 -8.03
C THR A 182 20.84 13.25 -7.36
N GLN A 183 20.20 12.29 -6.67
CA GLN A 183 20.94 11.17 -6.07
C GLN A 183 21.52 10.23 -7.13
N ALA A 184 20.81 10.01 -8.23
CA ALA A 184 21.31 9.24 -9.35
C ALA A 184 22.59 9.88 -9.95
N GLU A 185 22.58 11.19 -10.20
CA GLU A 185 23.74 11.95 -10.68
C GLU A 185 24.91 11.93 -9.68
N ASN A 186 24.62 11.99 -8.36
CA ASN A 186 25.63 11.83 -7.30
C ASN A 186 26.28 10.44 -7.33
N CYS A 187 25.50 9.39 -7.54
CA CYS A 187 26.05 8.03 -7.69
C CYS A 187 26.93 7.91 -8.95
N ILE A 188 26.51 8.49 -10.08
CA ILE A 188 27.31 8.54 -11.32
C ILE A 188 28.64 9.27 -11.05
N ALA A 189 28.62 10.41 -10.37
CA ALA A 189 29.82 11.16 -10.03
C ALA A 189 30.79 10.36 -9.16
N LYS A 190 30.27 9.67 -8.11
CA LYS A 190 31.07 8.79 -7.26
C LYS A 190 31.65 7.61 -8.04
N GLY A 191 30.86 6.96 -8.89
CA GLY A 191 31.31 5.86 -9.74
C GLY A 191 32.42 6.29 -10.71
N ASN A 192 32.25 7.44 -11.38
CA ASN A 192 33.27 7.98 -12.28
C ASN A 192 34.57 8.39 -11.56
N GLY A 193 34.48 8.81 -10.31
CA GLY A 193 35.65 9.18 -9.50
C GLY A 193 36.46 7.99 -9.02
N LEU A 194 35.85 6.82 -8.88
CA LEU A 194 36.47 5.58 -8.39
C LEU A 194 36.88 4.66 -9.52
N GLY A 195 36.01 4.43 -10.50
CA GLY A 195 36.12 3.41 -11.53
C GLY A 195 37.16 3.80 -12.59
N LYS A 196 38.11 2.90 -12.84
CA LYS A 196 39.09 2.98 -13.93
C LYS A 196 38.70 2.11 -15.11
N ASP A 197 37.86 1.10 -14.87
CA ASP A 197 37.38 0.16 -15.87
C ASP A 197 36.55 0.89 -16.96
N PRO A 198 36.92 0.79 -18.24
CA PRO A 198 36.18 1.39 -19.35
C PRO A 198 34.72 0.91 -19.42
N GLN A 199 34.43 -0.34 -19.05
CA GLN A 199 33.07 -0.90 -19.08
C GLN A 199 32.18 -0.26 -18.02
N VAL A 200 32.68 -0.06 -16.80
CA VAL A 200 31.97 0.64 -15.72
C VAL A 200 31.66 2.07 -16.15
N ARG A 201 32.61 2.77 -16.77
CA ARG A 201 32.38 4.12 -17.28
C ARG A 201 31.37 4.16 -18.41
N PHE A 202 31.40 3.17 -19.30
CA PHE A 202 30.42 3.02 -20.36
C PHE A 202 28.99 2.88 -19.77
N HIS A 203 28.84 2.03 -18.76
CA HIS A 203 27.55 1.83 -18.08
C HIS A 203 27.05 3.10 -17.40
N LEU A 204 27.91 3.82 -16.68
CA LEU A 204 27.55 5.10 -16.05
C LEU A 204 27.09 6.15 -17.08
N GLN A 205 27.69 6.18 -18.26
CA GLN A 205 27.24 7.08 -19.35
C GLN A 205 25.90 6.65 -19.94
N ASN A 206 25.61 5.36 -20.03
CA ASN A 206 24.28 4.89 -20.42
C ASN A 206 23.20 5.37 -19.45
N ILE A 207 23.45 5.24 -18.13
CA ILE A 207 22.51 5.71 -17.11
C ILE A 207 22.33 7.23 -17.19
N LEU A 208 23.38 7.99 -17.46
CA LEU A 208 23.27 9.44 -17.73
C LEU A 208 22.37 9.70 -18.94
N GLY A 209 22.49 8.90 -20.00
CA GLY A 209 21.61 8.96 -21.16
C GLY A 209 20.14 8.71 -20.81
N ASP A 210 19.85 7.74 -19.94
CA ASP A 210 18.52 7.44 -19.46
C ASP A 210 17.95 8.58 -18.58
N ILE A 211 18.75 9.16 -17.68
CA ILE A 211 18.37 10.33 -16.88
C ILE A 211 18.02 11.53 -17.77
N LEU A 212 18.85 11.80 -18.79
CA LEU A 212 18.62 12.88 -19.74
C LEU A 212 17.34 12.65 -20.57
N PHE A 213 17.06 11.39 -20.91
CA PHE A 213 15.79 11.01 -21.59
C PHE A 213 14.57 11.33 -20.73
N GLU A 214 14.57 10.95 -19.47
CA GLU A 214 13.45 11.23 -18.56
C GLU A 214 13.30 12.74 -18.26
N LYS A 215 14.43 13.46 -18.19
CA LYS A 215 14.41 14.94 -18.13
C LYS A 215 13.97 15.57 -19.46
N GLN A 216 13.53 14.79 -20.44
CA GLN A 216 13.09 15.20 -21.79
C GLN A 216 14.17 15.94 -22.60
N GLN A 217 15.45 15.79 -22.24
CA GLN A 217 16.60 16.37 -22.95
C GLN A 217 17.07 15.44 -24.08
N TYR A 218 16.17 15.10 -25.00
CA TYR A 218 16.34 14.02 -25.99
C TYR A 218 17.59 14.17 -26.85
N THR A 219 17.91 15.39 -27.29
CA THR A 219 19.10 15.65 -28.11
C THR A 219 20.41 15.37 -27.35
N LYS A 220 20.47 15.81 -26.08
CA LYS A 220 21.65 15.55 -25.23
C LYS A 220 21.75 14.07 -24.90
N ALA A 221 20.65 13.40 -24.57
CA ALA A 221 20.59 11.97 -24.31
C ALA A 221 21.14 11.18 -25.52
N ALA A 222 20.65 11.48 -26.73
CA ALA A 222 21.12 10.83 -27.95
C ALA A 222 22.63 11.06 -28.20
N SER A 223 23.12 12.29 -27.99
CA SER A 223 24.54 12.61 -28.15
C SER A 223 25.43 11.82 -27.19
N VAL A 224 25.06 11.73 -25.92
CA VAL A 224 25.79 10.94 -24.90
C VAL A 224 25.84 9.47 -25.30
N LEU A 225 24.70 8.88 -25.66
CA LEU A 225 24.58 7.47 -26.01
C LEU A 225 25.36 7.14 -27.32
N GLN A 226 25.27 7.99 -28.35
CA GLN A 226 25.98 7.80 -29.60
C GLN A 226 27.49 7.89 -29.42
N LYS A 227 27.99 8.86 -28.62
CA LYS A 227 29.40 8.97 -28.28
C LYS A 227 29.87 7.72 -27.52
N ASN A 228 29.07 7.26 -26.59
CA ASN A 228 29.32 6.07 -25.78
C ASN A 228 29.43 4.81 -26.68
N ILE A 229 28.48 4.60 -27.60
CA ILE A 229 28.51 3.50 -28.57
C ILE A 229 29.79 3.56 -29.43
N ALA A 230 30.19 4.76 -29.89
CA ALA A 230 31.34 4.94 -30.74
C ALA A 230 32.70 4.60 -30.05
N THR A 231 32.74 4.55 -28.73
CA THR A 231 33.95 4.16 -27.97
C THR A 231 34.16 2.65 -27.91
N THR A 232 33.14 1.84 -28.21
CA THR A 232 33.20 0.37 -28.15
C THR A 232 33.83 -0.16 -29.45
N LYS A 233 35.06 -0.65 -29.36
CA LYS A 233 35.81 -1.17 -30.53
C LYS A 233 35.59 -2.66 -30.76
N ASN A 234 35.60 -3.44 -29.69
CA ASN A 234 35.33 -4.89 -29.68
C ASN A 234 34.09 -5.17 -28.82
N VAL A 235 33.26 -6.05 -29.31
CA VAL A 235 32.01 -6.44 -28.62
C VAL A 235 32.22 -7.84 -28.06
N ASP A 236 32.14 -7.96 -26.75
CA ASP A 236 32.05 -9.19 -25.98
C ASP A 236 30.68 -9.29 -25.33
N ASP A 237 30.44 -10.33 -24.54
CA ASP A 237 29.13 -10.56 -23.89
C ASP A 237 28.72 -9.40 -22.98
N GLU A 238 29.64 -8.82 -22.22
CA GLU A 238 29.33 -7.74 -21.28
C GLU A 238 29.08 -6.44 -22.02
N SER A 239 29.90 -6.05 -22.96
CA SER A 239 29.70 -4.85 -23.77
C SER A 239 28.48 -4.96 -24.68
N ALA A 240 28.13 -6.17 -25.17
CA ALA A 240 26.89 -6.40 -25.89
C ALA A 240 25.66 -6.05 -25.07
N TYR A 241 25.66 -6.38 -23.76
CA TYR A 241 24.55 -6.04 -22.84
C TYR A 241 24.38 -4.51 -22.70
N TRP A 242 25.49 -3.79 -22.54
CA TRP A 242 25.44 -2.33 -22.40
C TRP A 242 25.07 -1.62 -23.71
N LEU A 243 25.59 -2.11 -24.86
CA LEU A 243 25.20 -1.61 -26.17
C LEU A 243 23.72 -1.83 -26.45
N MET A 244 23.19 -2.97 -26.07
CA MET A 244 21.76 -3.24 -26.17
C MET A 244 20.94 -2.19 -25.37
N GLY A 245 21.38 -1.81 -24.15
CA GLY A 245 20.79 -0.74 -23.37
C GLY A 245 20.80 0.60 -24.12
N SER A 246 21.96 1.00 -24.64
CA SER A 246 22.12 2.23 -25.41
C SER A 246 21.18 2.27 -26.65
N PHE A 247 21.12 1.19 -27.43
CA PHE A 247 20.22 1.13 -28.61
C PHE A 247 18.75 1.13 -28.17
N THR A 248 18.42 0.51 -27.06
CA THR A 248 17.04 0.53 -26.52
C THR A 248 16.60 1.96 -26.18
N THR A 249 17.43 2.72 -25.47
CA THR A 249 17.13 4.11 -25.12
C THR A 249 17.12 5.03 -26.33
N LEU A 250 18.05 4.84 -27.30
CA LEU A 250 17.99 5.57 -28.58
C LEU A 250 16.69 5.26 -29.34
N GLY A 251 16.23 4.01 -29.34
CA GLY A 251 14.95 3.63 -29.91
C GLY A 251 13.77 4.37 -29.26
N LYS A 252 13.74 4.44 -27.92
CA LYS A 252 12.74 5.20 -27.17
C LYS A 252 12.80 6.71 -27.46
N ILE A 253 13.99 7.29 -27.53
CA ILE A 253 14.17 8.69 -27.93
C ILE A 253 13.57 8.93 -29.31
N ASN A 254 13.85 8.05 -30.28
CA ASN A 254 13.33 8.18 -31.64
C ASN A 254 11.79 8.03 -31.69
N ILE A 255 11.19 7.18 -30.84
CA ILE A 255 9.72 7.15 -30.69
C ILE A 255 9.19 8.51 -30.23
N LYS A 256 9.82 9.11 -29.19
CA LYS A 256 9.38 10.44 -28.68
C LYS A 256 9.55 11.56 -29.70
N LEU A 257 10.51 11.42 -30.61
CA LEU A 257 10.73 12.36 -31.71
C LEU A 257 9.91 12.04 -32.98
N GLY A 258 9.06 11.01 -32.96
CA GLY A 258 8.24 10.59 -34.11
C GLY A 258 9.04 9.84 -35.20
N LYS A 259 10.31 9.51 -35.00
CA LYS A 259 11.21 8.84 -35.94
C LYS A 259 11.07 7.32 -35.85
N LEU A 260 9.90 6.78 -36.27
CA LEU A 260 9.55 5.37 -36.04
C LEU A 260 10.46 4.38 -36.79
N ASN A 261 11.01 4.75 -37.96
CA ASN A 261 11.92 3.88 -38.72
C ASN A 261 13.26 3.73 -38.01
N GLU A 262 13.85 4.85 -37.57
CA GLU A 262 15.10 4.86 -36.80
C GLU A 262 14.94 4.15 -35.46
N ALA A 263 13.76 4.29 -34.81
CA ALA A 263 13.43 3.55 -33.60
C ALA A 263 13.45 2.05 -33.85
N GLY A 264 12.81 1.57 -34.93
CA GLY A 264 12.82 0.16 -35.32
C GLY A 264 14.21 -0.37 -35.63
N GLN A 265 15.04 0.42 -36.30
CA GLN A 265 16.47 0.04 -36.58
C GLN A 265 17.25 -0.13 -35.26
N ASN A 266 17.08 0.76 -34.29
CA ASN A 266 17.76 0.66 -33.01
C ASN A 266 17.31 -0.56 -32.21
N PHE A 267 16.02 -0.85 -32.14
CA PHE A 267 15.51 -2.06 -31.46
C PHE A 267 15.97 -3.34 -32.17
N ASN A 268 16.06 -3.35 -33.52
CA ASN A 268 16.61 -4.48 -34.24
C ASN A 268 18.11 -4.69 -33.94
N ARG A 269 18.91 -3.62 -33.83
CA ARG A 269 20.32 -3.73 -33.40
C ARG A 269 20.41 -4.33 -32.00
N ALA A 270 19.61 -3.86 -31.05
CA ALA A 270 19.55 -4.39 -29.70
C ALA A 270 19.15 -5.88 -29.70
N LEU A 271 18.13 -6.26 -30.49
CA LEU A 271 17.66 -7.64 -30.59
C LEU A 271 18.71 -8.58 -31.22
N ASN A 272 19.45 -8.10 -32.21
CA ASN A 272 20.53 -8.86 -32.82
C ASN A 272 21.66 -9.14 -31.81
N LEU A 273 22.03 -8.17 -30.97
CA LEU A 273 22.99 -8.37 -29.88
C LEU A 273 22.53 -9.47 -28.91
N ILE A 274 21.27 -9.44 -28.49
CA ILE A 274 20.72 -10.49 -27.62
C ILE A 274 20.81 -11.86 -28.30
N ASN A 275 20.36 -11.97 -29.54
CA ASN A 275 20.33 -13.25 -30.23
C ASN A 275 21.72 -13.83 -30.48
N GLN A 276 22.71 -12.96 -30.70
CA GLN A 276 24.10 -13.34 -30.96
C GLN A 276 24.84 -13.74 -29.67
N TYR A 277 24.76 -12.92 -28.63
CA TYR A 277 25.57 -13.09 -27.43
C TYR A 277 24.85 -13.82 -26.28
N TYR A 278 23.48 -13.86 -26.30
CA TYR A 278 22.68 -14.52 -25.24
C TYR A 278 21.63 -15.47 -25.82
N PRO A 279 22.04 -16.46 -26.65
CA PRO A 279 21.08 -17.39 -27.24
C PRO A 279 20.34 -18.17 -26.15
N GLY A 280 19.02 -17.99 -26.08
CA GLY A 280 18.18 -18.63 -25.05
C GLY A 280 18.16 -17.97 -23.67
N GLY A 281 18.96 -16.92 -23.44
CA GLY A 281 18.96 -16.11 -22.23
C GLY A 281 18.32 -14.73 -22.38
N ARG A 282 18.36 -13.93 -21.32
CA ARG A 282 17.88 -12.54 -21.28
C ARG A 282 16.44 -12.41 -21.81
N LEU A 283 15.58 -13.35 -21.47
CA LEU A 283 14.23 -13.44 -22.03
C LEU A 283 13.38 -12.19 -21.72
N ARG A 284 13.58 -11.59 -20.56
CA ARG A 284 12.90 -10.36 -20.15
C ARG A 284 13.25 -9.17 -21.07
N GLU A 285 14.54 -8.98 -21.34
CA GLU A 285 15.02 -7.93 -22.23
C GLU A 285 14.59 -8.19 -23.67
N LYS A 286 14.63 -9.44 -24.12
CA LYS A 286 14.15 -9.86 -25.44
C LYS A 286 12.66 -9.58 -25.61
N ALA A 287 11.83 -9.95 -24.63
CA ALA A 287 10.39 -9.65 -24.63
C ALA A 287 10.11 -8.15 -24.69
N ASN A 288 10.88 -7.35 -23.92
CA ASN A 288 10.78 -5.89 -23.96
C ASN A 288 11.03 -5.35 -25.37
N LEU A 289 12.10 -5.78 -26.04
CA LEU A 289 12.44 -5.29 -27.38
C LEU A 289 11.37 -5.67 -28.41
N VAL A 290 10.85 -6.88 -28.36
CA VAL A 290 9.72 -7.32 -29.21
C VAL A 290 8.47 -6.48 -28.92
N ALA A 291 8.18 -6.19 -27.65
CA ALA A 291 7.06 -5.33 -27.28
C ALA A 291 7.25 -3.89 -27.79
N GLN A 292 8.47 -3.33 -27.75
CA GLN A 292 8.76 -2.01 -28.32
C GLN A 292 8.53 -1.97 -29.84
N GLN A 293 8.86 -3.05 -30.56
CA GLN A 293 8.49 -3.17 -31.98
C GLN A 293 6.96 -3.19 -32.17
N GLY A 294 6.24 -3.89 -31.29
CA GLY A 294 4.77 -3.87 -31.26
C GLY A 294 4.19 -2.46 -31.03
N ILE A 295 4.82 -1.67 -30.14
CA ILE A 295 4.46 -0.26 -29.93
C ILE A 295 4.62 0.56 -31.22
N ILE A 296 5.71 0.36 -31.96
CA ILE A 296 5.90 1.04 -33.26
C ILE A 296 4.79 0.69 -34.24
N GLU A 297 4.45 -0.60 -34.38
CA GLU A 297 3.38 -1.02 -35.30
C GLU A 297 2.00 -0.47 -34.88
N ARG A 298 1.72 -0.41 -33.58
CA ARG A 298 0.53 0.25 -33.06
C ARG A 298 0.50 1.74 -33.41
N MET A 299 1.62 2.44 -33.27
CA MET A 299 1.75 3.86 -33.62
C MET A 299 1.58 4.09 -35.16
N ARG A 300 2.01 3.11 -35.96
CA ARG A 300 1.75 3.09 -37.42
C ARG A 300 0.29 2.76 -37.77
N LYS A 301 -0.60 2.62 -36.77
CA LYS A 301 -1.99 2.19 -36.93
C LYS A 301 -2.14 0.81 -37.58
N GLN A 302 -1.23 -0.11 -37.28
CA GLN A 302 -1.26 -1.51 -37.71
C GLN A 302 -1.50 -2.43 -36.48
N PRO A 303 -2.71 -2.40 -35.89
CA PRO A 303 -2.98 -3.07 -34.62
C PRO A 303 -2.83 -4.60 -34.70
N GLN A 304 -3.17 -5.23 -35.83
CA GLN A 304 -3.03 -6.69 -36.00
C GLN A 304 -1.56 -7.11 -35.90
N LYS A 305 -0.64 -6.38 -36.55
CA LYS A 305 0.80 -6.65 -36.44
C LYS A 305 1.32 -6.38 -35.04
N ALA A 306 0.83 -5.31 -34.41
CA ALA A 306 1.18 -5.00 -33.03
C ALA A 306 0.78 -6.14 -32.08
N LEU A 307 -0.46 -6.67 -32.20
CA LEU A 307 -0.94 -7.79 -31.38
C LEU A 307 -0.08 -9.05 -31.54
N LEU A 308 0.31 -9.39 -32.76
CA LEU A 308 1.23 -10.53 -33.00
C LEU A 308 2.57 -10.37 -32.24
N LEU A 309 3.14 -9.16 -32.27
CA LEU A 309 4.39 -8.87 -31.55
C LEU A 309 4.19 -8.89 -30.04
N PHE A 310 3.08 -8.36 -29.53
CA PHE A 310 2.76 -8.45 -28.09
C PHE A 310 2.53 -9.89 -27.65
N ASP A 311 1.86 -10.72 -28.46
CA ASP A 311 1.69 -12.13 -28.15
C ASP A 311 3.01 -12.89 -28.18
N GLN A 312 3.89 -12.59 -29.13
CA GLN A 312 5.24 -13.12 -29.15
C GLN A 312 6.04 -12.70 -27.89
N ALA A 313 5.93 -11.45 -27.47
CA ALA A 313 6.58 -10.99 -26.23
C ALA A 313 6.05 -11.72 -24.99
N LEU A 314 4.73 -11.96 -24.91
CA LEU A 314 4.10 -12.74 -23.83
C LEU A 314 4.58 -14.21 -23.84
N GLN A 315 4.69 -14.83 -25.01
CA GLN A 315 5.21 -16.19 -25.14
C GLN A 315 6.67 -16.30 -24.67
N ILE A 316 7.51 -15.32 -25.00
CA ILE A 316 8.90 -15.25 -24.50
C ILE A 316 8.91 -15.23 -22.96
N LEU A 317 7.97 -14.53 -22.34
CA LEU A 317 7.79 -14.50 -20.87
C LEU A 317 6.97 -15.70 -20.33
N ARG A 318 6.79 -16.73 -21.11
CA ARG A 318 6.08 -17.98 -20.74
C ARG A 318 4.61 -17.78 -20.37
N ILE A 319 3.99 -16.70 -20.84
CA ILE A 319 2.55 -16.52 -20.75
C ILE A 319 1.91 -17.22 -21.95
N ASN A 320 1.10 -18.23 -21.68
CA ASN A 320 0.38 -18.93 -22.74
C ASN A 320 -0.77 -18.07 -23.26
N THR A 321 -0.71 -17.74 -24.55
CA THR A 321 -1.72 -16.94 -25.25
C THR A 321 -2.62 -17.78 -26.14
N ASN A 322 -2.56 -19.12 -26.05
CA ASN A 322 -3.35 -20.01 -26.88
C ASN A 322 -4.86 -19.75 -26.69
N ALA A 323 -5.56 -19.68 -27.80
CA ALA A 323 -7.02 -19.50 -27.90
C ALA A 323 -7.60 -18.19 -27.34
N ASN A 324 -6.89 -17.07 -27.52
CA ASN A 324 -7.38 -15.73 -27.11
C ASN A 324 -7.68 -15.52 -25.61
N GLN A 325 -7.30 -16.47 -24.74
CA GLN A 325 -7.52 -16.37 -23.30
C GLN A 325 -6.25 -16.71 -22.52
N THR A 326 -5.56 -15.69 -22.02
CA THR A 326 -4.54 -15.85 -20.98
C THR A 326 -5.24 -16.31 -19.70
N GLN A 327 -4.77 -17.41 -19.11
CA GLN A 327 -5.32 -17.84 -17.81
C GLN A 327 -4.79 -16.94 -16.70
N PRO A 328 -5.66 -16.36 -15.85
CA PRO A 328 -5.25 -15.45 -14.77
C PRO A 328 -4.19 -16.03 -13.82
N ASP A 329 -4.24 -17.34 -13.59
CA ASP A 329 -3.32 -18.04 -12.70
C ASP A 329 -1.87 -18.07 -13.23
N HIS A 330 -1.68 -17.97 -14.53
CA HIS A 330 -0.36 -17.94 -15.15
C HIS A 330 0.29 -16.53 -15.13
N ILE A 331 -0.48 -15.48 -14.81
CA ILE A 331 0.07 -14.12 -14.70
C ILE A 331 0.86 -14.02 -13.39
N TYR A 332 2.09 -13.59 -13.45
CA TYR A 332 2.95 -13.36 -12.29
C TYR A 332 3.33 -11.87 -12.17
N GLY A 333 3.99 -11.48 -11.08
CA GLY A 333 4.38 -10.10 -10.80
C GLY A 333 5.61 -9.71 -11.64
N GLU A 334 5.38 -9.00 -12.74
CA GLU A 334 6.44 -8.54 -13.66
C GLU A 334 6.00 -7.24 -14.36
N ASN A 335 6.83 -6.20 -14.26
CA ASN A 335 6.54 -4.89 -14.85
C ASN A 335 6.36 -4.94 -16.37
N ARG A 336 7.09 -5.82 -17.07
CA ARG A 336 6.96 -5.98 -18.52
C ARG A 336 5.61 -6.56 -18.92
N LEU A 337 5.04 -7.45 -18.09
CA LEU A 337 3.67 -7.92 -18.31
C LEU A 337 2.65 -6.79 -18.21
N VAL A 338 2.79 -5.91 -17.21
CA VAL A 338 1.92 -4.74 -17.07
C VAL A 338 1.95 -3.89 -18.34
N GLU A 339 3.16 -3.54 -18.81
CA GLU A 339 3.36 -2.73 -20.02
C GLU A 339 2.77 -3.42 -21.27
N ILE A 340 3.09 -4.70 -21.50
CA ILE A 340 2.61 -5.45 -22.67
C ILE A 340 1.09 -5.52 -22.68
N PHE A 341 0.44 -5.86 -21.57
CA PHE A 341 -1.01 -5.92 -21.51
C PHE A 341 -1.67 -4.54 -21.72
N GLN A 342 -1.09 -3.46 -21.20
CA GLN A 342 -1.55 -2.10 -21.49
C GLN A 342 -1.46 -1.77 -22.97
N GLN A 343 -0.33 -2.06 -23.62
CA GLN A 343 -0.14 -1.79 -25.05
C GLN A 343 -1.04 -2.66 -25.91
N LYS A 344 -1.27 -3.89 -25.50
CA LYS A 344 -2.21 -4.81 -26.16
C LYS A 344 -3.64 -4.30 -26.08
N ALA A 345 -4.04 -3.79 -24.91
CA ALA A 345 -5.34 -3.14 -24.75
C ALA A 345 -5.52 -1.93 -25.69
N LEU A 346 -4.48 -1.10 -25.82
CA LEU A 346 -4.50 0.03 -26.76
C LEU A 346 -4.63 -0.43 -28.23
N ALA A 347 -3.99 -1.56 -28.60
CA ALA A 347 -4.13 -2.12 -29.95
C ALA A 347 -5.56 -2.62 -30.21
N TYR A 348 -6.19 -3.33 -29.25
CA TYR A 348 -7.59 -3.73 -29.35
C TYR A 348 -8.55 -2.54 -29.44
N ARG A 349 -8.27 -1.44 -28.71
CA ARG A 349 -9.04 -0.20 -28.81
C ARG A 349 -9.02 0.38 -30.23
N LEU A 350 -7.88 0.33 -30.92
CA LEU A 350 -7.78 0.77 -32.32
C LEU A 350 -8.63 -0.08 -33.27
N MET A 351 -8.95 -1.31 -32.92
CA MET A 351 -9.80 -2.22 -33.65
C MET A 351 -11.28 -2.12 -33.27
N GLY A 352 -11.62 -1.37 -32.23
CA GLY A 352 -12.97 -1.30 -31.66
C GLY A 352 -13.36 -2.51 -30.80
N GLU A 353 -12.41 -3.36 -30.43
CA GLU A 353 -12.61 -4.56 -29.61
C GLU A 353 -12.52 -4.21 -28.11
N ASP A 354 -13.52 -3.45 -27.62
CA ASP A 354 -13.54 -2.94 -26.25
C ASP A 354 -13.49 -4.05 -25.18
N GLY A 355 -14.12 -5.22 -25.42
CA GLY A 355 -14.10 -6.35 -24.49
C GLY A 355 -12.71 -6.94 -24.33
N SER A 356 -12.01 -7.19 -25.44
CA SER A 356 -10.62 -7.67 -25.43
C SER A 356 -9.68 -6.66 -24.79
N ALA A 357 -9.88 -5.37 -25.05
CA ALA A 357 -9.12 -4.29 -24.44
C ALA A 357 -9.30 -4.27 -22.90
N LEU A 358 -10.56 -4.33 -22.43
CA LEU A 358 -10.87 -4.36 -20.99
C LEU A 358 -10.23 -5.56 -20.30
N GLN A 359 -10.27 -6.73 -20.93
CA GLN A 359 -9.65 -7.93 -20.36
C GLN A 359 -8.12 -7.77 -20.21
N ASN A 360 -7.44 -7.18 -21.20
CA ASN A 360 -6.00 -6.93 -21.11
C ASN A 360 -5.64 -5.89 -20.04
N LEU A 361 -6.46 -4.84 -19.84
CA LEU A 361 -6.28 -3.90 -18.71
C LEU A 361 -6.45 -4.61 -17.36
N ARG A 362 -7.40 -5.54 -17.23
CA ARG A 362 -7.56 -6.36 -16.02
C ARG A 362 -6.35 -7.26 -15.76
N TYR A 363 -5.74 -7.83 -16.80
CA TYR A 363 -4.49 -8.59 -16.67
C TYR A 363 -3.32 -7.71 -16.21
N ALA A 364 -3.22 -6.49 -16.74
CA ALA A 364 -2.23 -5.53 -16.26
C ALA A 364 -2.41 -5.18 -14.78
N LEU A 365 -3.65 -4.92 -14.32
CA LEU A 365 -3.96 -4.70 -12.89
C LEU A 365 -3.62 -5.93 -12.03
N LEU A 366 -3.90 -7.13 -12.52
CA LEU A 366 -3.56 -8.38 -11.82
C LEU A 366 -2.04 -8.55 -11.67
N ALA A 367 -1.27 -8.28 -12.74
CA ALA A 367 0.19 -8.30 -12.66
C ALA A 367 0.73 -7.27 -11.66
N THR A 368 0.20 -6.05 -11.68
CA THR A 368 0.53 -4.99 -10.71
C THR A 368 0.21 -5.42 -9.28
N ASP A 369 -0.95 -6.05 -9.04
CA ASP A 369 -1.31 -6.54 -7.71
C ASP A 369 -0.36 -7.65 -7.23
N LYS A 370 0.08 -8.52 -8.12
CA LYS A 370 1.08 -9.56 -7.80
C LYS A 370 2.46 -8.97 -7.50
N ILE A 371 2.90 -7.90 -8.20
CA ILE A 371 4.13 -7.16 -7.86
C ILE A 371 4.00 -6.56 -6.45
N ARG A 372 2.88 -5.87 -6.17
CA ARG A 372 2.64 -5.23 -4.87
C ARG A 372 2.76 -6.21 -3.70
N LYS A 373 2.34 -7.45 -3.92
CA LYS A 373 2.41 -8.52 -2.92
C LYS A 373 3.82 -8.88 -2.49
N GLU A 374 4.80 -8.64 -3.34
CA GLU A 374 6.20 -8.93 -3.08
C GLU A 374 6.90 -7.81 -2.28
N PHE A 375 6.31 -6.62 -2.25
CA PHE A 375 6.90 -5.50 -1.52
C PHE A 375 6.66 -5.63 -0.01
N ALA A 376 7.73 -5.44 0.75
CA ALA A 376 7.67 -5.44 2.21
C ALA A 376 7.33 -4.05 2.76
N ASP A 377 7.83 -3.00 2.12
CA ASP A 377 7.72 -1.63 2.58
C ASP A 377 6.47 -0.92 2.07
N ASN A 378 5.83 -0.14 2.95
CA ASN A 378 4.61 0.57 2.61
C ASN A 378 4.84 1.71 1.60
N LYS A 379 5.98 2.42 1.64
CA LYS A 379 6.28 3.49 0.68
C LYS A 379 6.42 2.96 -0.74
N THR A 380 7.09 1.82 -0.91
CA THR A 380 7.19 1.14 -2.21
C THR A 380 5.81 0.71 -2.72
N LYS A 381 4.96 0.18 -1.83
CA LYS A 381 3.57 -0.16 -2.16
C LYS A 381 2.74 1.05 -2.57
N GLU A 382 2.89 2.16 -1.87
CA GLU A 382 2.20 3.42 -2.15
C GLU A 382 2.60 3.98 -3.52
N ARG A 383 3.89 3.94 -3.86
CA ARG A 383 4.37 4.38 -5.17
C ARG A 383 3.77 3.52 -6.30
N LEU A 384 3.84 2.20 -6.19
CA LEU A 384 3.22 1.30 -7.17
C LEU A 384 1.72 1.56 -7.30
N GLN A 385 1.06 1.92 -6.20
CA GLN A 385 -0.35 2.24 -6.18
C GLN A 385 -0.67 3.52 -6.96
N LEU A 386 0.25 4.49 -7.01
CA LEU A 386 0.11 5.68 -7.85
C LEU A 386 0.10 5.35 -9.34
N GLU A 387 1.01 4.48 -9.77
CA GLU A 387 1.08 3.98 -11.14
C GLU A 387 -0.18 3.16 -11.49
N ALA A 388 -0.61 2.30 -10.56
CA ALA A 388 -1.83 1.52 -10.70
C ALA A 388 -3.10 2.37 -10.84
N LYS A 389 -3.12 3.59 -10.26
CA LYS A 389 -4.30 4.48 -10.31
C LYS A 389 -4.61 4.96 -11.74
N GLU A 390 -3.60 5.24 -12.55
CA GLU A 390 -3.79 5.60 -13.96
C GLU A 390 -4.35 4.44 -14.78
N LEU A 391 -3.83 3.24 -14.54
CA LEU A 391 -4.31 2.01 -15.15
C LEU A 391 -5.77 1.72 -14.74
N ALA A 392 -6.08 1.89 -13.46
CA ALA A 392 -7.43 1.75 -12.92
C ALA A 392 -8.41 2.75 -13.55
N GLU A 393 -8.02 4.03 -13.66
CA GLU A 393 -8.83 5.05 -14.32
C GLU A 393 -9.17 4.67 -15.75
N SER A 394 -8.17 4.23 -16.53
CA SER A 394 -8.36 3.78 -17.91
C SER A 394 -9.28 2.56 -18.00
N THR A 395 -9.20 1.65 -17.02
CA THR A 395 -10.06 0.47 -16.94
C THR A 395 -11.50 0.85 -16.56
N ILE A 396 -11.69 1.78 -15.62
CA ILE A 396 -13.00 2.33 -15.24
C ILE A 396 -13.66 3.01 -16.43
N GLU A 397 -12.92 3.87 -17.15
CA GLU A 397 -13.45 4.56 -18.33
C GLU A 397 -13.96 3.56 -19.38
N LEU A 398 -13.19 2.53 -19.67
CA LEU A 398 -13.57 1.52 -20.66
C LEU A 398 -14.76 0.66 -20.17
N ALA A 399 -14.78 0.26 -18.90
CA ALA A 399 -15.89 -0.47 -18.32
C ALA A 399 -17.20 0.33 -18.42
N LEU A 400 -17.16 1.65 -18.12
CA LEU A 400 -18.32 2.53 -18.24
C LEU A 400 -18.75 2.73 -19.70
N GLN A 401 -17.81 2.78 -20.64
CA GLN A 401 -18.14 2.84 -22.08
C GLN A 401 -18.86 1.57 -22.55
N ILE A 402 -18.42 0.40 -22.07
CA ILE A 402 -19.10 -0.88 -22.40
C ILE A 402 -20.47 -0.94 -21.71
N PHE A 403 -20.56 -0.56 -20.44
CA PHE A 403 -21.84 -0.48 -19.73
C PHE A 403 -22.85 0.40 -20.45
N ALA A 404 -22.42 1.58 -20.94
CA ALA A 404 -23.30 2.48 -21.70
C ALA A 404 -23.83 1.86 -23.01
N LYS A 405 -23.09 0.92 -23.62
CA LYS A 405 -23.50 0.20 -24.84
C LYS A 405 -24.38 -1.02 -24.54
N THR A 406 -24.14 -1.71 -23.43
CA THR A 406 -24.73 -3.04 -23.14
C THR A 406 -25.80 -3.03 -22.07
N GLY A 407 -25.76 -2.07 -21.14
CA GLY A 407 -26.59 -2.04 -19.93
C GLY A 407 -26.23 -3.14 -18.89
N ASP A 408 -25.15 -3.90 -19.11
CA ASP A 408 -24.81 -5.02 -18.24
C ASP A 408 -24.15 -4.54 -16.94
N VAL A 409 -24.84 -4.78 -15.83
CA VAL A 409 -24.45 -4.32 -14.48
C VAL A 409 -23.11 -4.87 -13.99
N GLN A 410 -22.61 -5.99 -14.54
CA GLN A 410 -21.29 -6.51 -14.19
C GLN A 410 -20.17 -5.48 -14.39
N TYR A 411 -20.33 -4.54 -15.31
CA TYR A 411 -19.33 -3.51 -15.58
C TYR A 411 -19.31 -2.40 -14.51
N ILE A 412 -20.46 -2.07 -13.90
CA ILE A 412 -20.47 -1.13 -12.75
C ILE A 412 -19.98 -1.80 -11.46
N ASP A 413 -20.24 -3.09 -11.26
CA ASP A 413 -19.64 -3.87 -10.17
C ASP A 413 -18.11 -3.96 -10.34
N LEU A 414 -17.63 -4.13 -11.57
CA LEU A 414 -16.20 -4.08 -11.88
C LEU A 414 -15.59 -2.72 -11.55
N VAL A 415 -16.30 -1.61 -11.79
CA VAL A 415 -15.82 -0.27 -11.41
C VAL A 415 -15.60 -0.17 -9.92
N LEU A 416 -16.54 -0.65 -9.09
CA LEU A 416 -16.37 -0.70 -7.65
C LEU A 416 -15.17 -1.58 -7.24
N GLN A 417 -15.03 -2.77 -7.84
CA GLN A 417 -13.90 -3.66 -7.59
C GLN A 417 -12.56 -2.97 -7.86
N ILE A 418 -12.45 -2.21 -8.95
CA ILE A 418 -11.23 -1.50 -9.34
C ILE A 418 -10.97 -0.32 -8.40
N ALA A 419 -12.01 0.45 -8.03
CA ALA A 419 -11.89 1.55 -7.07
C ALA A 419 -11.34 1.04 -5.72
N GLU A 420 -11.89 -0.03 -5.19
CA GLU A 420 -11.43 -0.66 -3.95
C GLU A 420 -10.01 -1.27 -4.08
N GLN A 421 -9.63 -1.75 -5.27
CA GLN A 421 -8.27 -2.25 -5.54
C GLN A 421 -7.20 -1.14 -5.53
N THR A 422 -7.59 0.11 -5.59
CA THR A 422 -6.67 1.25 -5.63
C THR A 422 -6.78 2.17 -4.43
N LYS A 423 -7.54 1.79 -3.39
CA LYS A 423 -7.83 2.67 -2.25
C LYS A 423 -7.47 2.03 -0.92
N ALA A 424 -6.76 2.77 -0.07
CA ALA A 424 -6.42 2.40 1.32
C ALA A 424 -5.85 0.97 1.47
N ARG A 425 -5.04 0.52 0.51
CA ARG A 425 -4.51 -0.85 0.45
C ARG A 425 -3.49 -1.14 1.55
N THR A 426 -2.64 -0.16 1.90
CA THR A 426 -1.68 -0.32 3.00
C THR A 426 -2.42 -0.38 4.34
N LEU A 427 -3.50 0.38 4.50
CA LEU A 427 -4.38 0.26 5.67
C LEU A 427 -5.00 -1.15 5.78
N ALA A 428 -5.47 -1.72 4.67
CA ALA A 428 -6.01 -3.08 4.65
C ALA A 428 -4.94 -4.13 5.01
N ASP A 429 -3.71 -3.97 4.53
CA ASP A 429 -2.57 -4.82 4.90
C ASP A 429 -2.26 -4.74 6.41
N ASP A 430 -2.25 -3.54 6.98
CA ASP A 430 -1.98 -3.30 8.41
C ASP A 430 -3.10 -3.88 9.29
N LEU A 431 -4.36 -3.71 8.90
CA LEU A 431 -5.51 -4.35 9.55
C LEU A 431 -5.39 -5.88 9.56
N GLN A 432 -5.01 -6.46 8.43
CA GLN A 432 -4.85 -7.90 8.32
C GLN A 432 -3.67 -8.38 9.19
N LYS A 433 -2.57 -7.63 9.23
CA LYS A 433 -1.42 -7.88 10.09
C LYS A 433 -1.82 -7.84 11.57
N SER A 434 -2.56 -6.81 11.99
CA SER A 434 -3.12 -6.68 13.34
C SER A 434 -4.01 -7.87 13.72
N ASN A 435 -4.88 -8.31 12.82
CA ASN A 435 -5.77 -9.45 13.07
C ASN A 435 -5.03 -10.80 13.18
N ARG A 436 -3.88 -10.96 12.50
CA ARG A 436 -3.04 -12.17 12.61
C ARG A 436 -2.27 -12.27 13.91
N ILE A 437 -1.73 -11.16 14.40
CA ILE A 437 -1.02 -11.11 15.67
C ILE A 437 -1.91 -11.69 16.79
N LYS A 438 -3.23 -11.46 16.70
CA LYS A 438 -4.22 -12.00 17.64
C LYS A 438 -4.45 -13.51 17.53
N GLY A 439 -4.31 -14.09 16.36
CA GLY A 439 -4.52 -15.53 16.11
C GLY A 439 -3.26 -16.38 16.25
N SER A 440 -2.09 -15.77 16.46
CA SER A 440 -0.83 -16.50 16.57
C SER A 440 -0.67 -17.16 17.94
N ASN A 441 -0.17 -18.41 17.94
CA ASN A 441 0.19 -19.09 19.17
C ASN A 441 1.29 -18.29 19.91
N PRO A 442 1.10 -17.89 21.18
CA PRO A 442 2.10 -17.14 21.94
C PRO A 442 3.46 -17.85 22.04
N ASN A 443 3.45 -19.17 21.93
CA ASN A 443 4.64 -20.01 22.06
C ASN A 443 5.33 -20.32 20.71
N ASP A 444 4.87 -19.71 19.60
CA ASP A 444 5.52 -19.85 18.30
C ASP A 444 6.82 -19.02 18.25
N PRO A 445 8.01 -19.68 18.11
CA PRO A 445 9.30 -18.99 18.09
C PRO A 445 9.41 -17.96 16.93
N GLU A 446 8.81 -18.23 15.78
CA GLU A 446 8.81 -17.30 14.65
C GLU A 446 7.94 -16.07 14.96
N ALA A 447 6.79 -16.26 15.61
CA ALA A 447 5.94 -15.16 16.04
C ALA A 447 6.62 -14.30 17.12
N HIS A 448 7.40 -14.93 18.01
CA HIS A 448 8.20 -14.21 19.01
C HIS A 448 9.31 -13.38 18.35
N LYS A 449 10.12 -13.97 17.48
CA LYS A 449 11.17 -13.26 16.73
C LYS A 449 10.62 -12.12 15.90
N ARG A 450 9.44 -12.30 15.27
CA ARG A 450 8.75 -11.22 14.51
C ARG A 450 8.42 -10.05 15.42
N ARG A 451 7.82 -10.31 16.59
CA ARG A 451 7.49 -9.24 17.57
C ARG A 451 8.71 -8.48 18.03
N GLU A 452 9.82 -9.18 18.32
CA GLU A 452 11.09 -8.55 18.71
C GLU A 452 11.60 -7.60 17.61
N ILE A 453 11.59 -8.04 16.34
CA ILE A 453 12.02 -7.21 15.21
C ILE A 453 11.07 -6.00 15.06
N GLU A 454 9.77 -6.20 15.14
CA GLU A 454 8.78 -5.11 15.04
C GLU A 454 8.94 -4.08 16.18
N GLN A 455 9.18 -4.53 17.39
CA GLN A 455 9.48 -3.64 18.54
C GLN A 455 10.80 -2.89 18.36
N ALA A 456 11.82 -3.56 17.83
CA ALA A 456 13.10 -2.91 17.53
C ALA A 456 12.97 -1.87 16.42
N ILE A 457 12.13 -2.10 15.40
CA ILE A 457 11.80 -1.10 14.37
C ILE A 457 11.18 0.12 15.03
N VAL A 458 10.11 -0.05 15.82
CA VAL A 458 9.41 1.03 16.51
C VAL A 458 10.36 1.83 17.39
N TYR A 459 11.24 1.15 18.16
CA TYR A 459 12.23 1.82 18.98
C TYR A 459 13.20 2.68 18.15
N ASN A 460 13.75 2.14 17.06
CA ASN A 460 14.69 2.88 16.23
C ASN A 460 14.00 4.01 15.45
N GLU A 461 12.75 3.86 15.03
CA GLU A 461 11.95 4.94 14.42
C GLU A 461 11.72 6.08 15.45
N LYS A 462 11.42 5.75 16.71
CA LYS A 462 11.30 6.74 17.78
C LYS A 462 12.63 7.47 18.04
N MET A 463 13.73 6.75 18.07
CA MET A 463 15.08 7.35 18.21
C MET A 463 15.43 8.25 17.02
N LEU A 464 15.08 7.85 15.79
CA LEU A 464 15.27 8.67 14.60
C LEU A 464 14.56 10.03 14.70
N MET A 465 13.37 10.07 15.33
CA MET A 465 12.61 11.32 15.54
C MET A 465 13.20 12.23 16.62
N THR A 466 14.04 11.68 17.51
CA THR A 466 14.56 12.44 18.68
C THR A 466 15.99 12.93 18.52
N VAL A 467 16.76 12.40 17.55
CA VAL A 467 18.20 12.66 17.40
C VAL A 467 18.50 13.43 16.12
N ASN A 468 19.32 14.49 16.22
CA ASN A 468 19.66 15.36 15.08
C ASN A 468 20.49 14.69 13.97
N ASN A 469 21.14 13.54 14.22
CA ASN A 469 21.87 12.77 13.19
C ASN A 469 21.37 11.34 13.19
N GLY A 470 20.27 11.12 12.52
CA GLY A 470 19.52 9.87 12.50
C GLY A 470 20.06 8.76 11.59
N THR A 471 21.16 8.97 10.84
CA THR A 471 21.63 8.00 9.83
C THR A 471 21.90 6.61 10.38
N VAL A 472 22.39 6.51 11.62
CA VAL A 472 22.63 5.21 12.28
C VAL A 472 21.32 4.47 12.55
N TYR A 473 20.30 5.19 13.02
CA TYR A 473 18.98 4.60 13.29
C TYR A 473 18.27 4.22 12.01
N GLN A 474 18.38 5.05 10.94
CA GLN A 474 17.82 4.72 9.62
C GLN A 474 18.40 3.40 9.09
N LYS A 475 19.74 3.23 9.12
CA LYS A 475 20.39 1.97 8.70
C LYS A 475 19.92 0.76 9.51
N LYS A 476 19.69 0.93 10.83
CA LYS A 476 19.15 -0.15 11.67
C LYS A 476 17.71 -0.49 11.31
N ILE A 477 16.88 0.53 11.02
CA ILE A 477 15.50 0.34 10.57
C ILE A 477 15.48 -0.44 9.26
N ASP A 478 16.30 -0.07 8.28
CA ASP A 478 16.36 -0.71 6.97
C ASP A 478 16.80 -2.18 7.09
N ALA A 479 17.79 -2.46 7.95
CA ALA A 479 18.23 -3.81 8.24
C ALA A 479 17.12 -4.65 8.92
N LEU A 480 16.45 -4.10 9.92
CA LEU A 480 15.36 -4.78 10.62
C LEU A 480 14.15 -5.03 9.71
N LYS A 481 13.80 -4.07 8.84
CA LYS A 481 12.75 -4.23 7.84
C LYS A 481 13.09 -5.33 6.82
N PHE A 482 14.36 -5.40 6.43
CA PHE A 482 14.84 -6.47 5.56
C PHE A 482 14.76 -7.85 6.23
N ASP A 483 15.22 -7.98 7.48
CA ASP A 483 15.14 -9.20 8.26
C ASP A 483 13.68 -9.64 8.50
N LEU A 484 12.79 -8.69 8.76
CA LEU A 484 11.35 -8.94 8.89
C LEU A 484 10.75 -9.46 7.56
N ALA A 485 11.19 -8.92 6.44
CA ALA A 485 10.76 -9.38 5.11
C ALA A 485 11.19 -10.83 4.84
N LEU A 486 12.44 -11.18 5.18
CA LEU A 486 12.95 -12.55 5.07
C LEU A 486 12.18 -13.52 5.99
N LEU A 487 11.92 -13.13 7.23
CA LEU A 487 11.13 -13.94 8.18
C LEU A 487 9.70 -14.17 7.68
N ASN A 488 9.08 -13.18 7.08
CA ASN A 488 7.73 -13.28 6.54
C ASN A 488 7.65 -14.07 5.23
N LYS A 489 8.76 -14.31 4.53
CA LYS A 489 8.82 -15.00 3.24
C LYS A 489 8.19 -16.40 3.29
N LYS A 490 8.49 -17.19 4.31
CA LYS A 490 7.96 -18.55 4.49
C LYS A 490 6.42 -18.59 4.60
N ASN A 491 5.83 -17.50 5.04
CA ASN A 491 4.39 -17.33 5.26
C ASN A 491 3.67 -16.54 4.14
N ARG A 492 4.39 -16.02 3.14
CA ARG A 492 3.83 -15.15 2.08
C ARG A 492 2.68 -15.79 1.30
N GLN A 493 2.77 -17.08 0.97
CA GLN A 493 1.71 -17.77 0.22
C GLN A 493 0.35 -17.81 0.94
N LYS A 494 0.34 -17.71 2.28
CA LYS A 494 -0.90 -17.74 3.08
C LYS A 494 -1.45 -16.36 3.43
N THR A 495 -0.76 -15.27 3.02
CA THR A 495 -0.79 -14.08 3.85
C THR A 495 -1.17 -12.78 3.15
N ILE A 496 -1.59 -12.77 1.91
CA ILE A 496 -1.79 -11.50 1.22
C ILE A 496 -3.26 -11.20 1.06
N ALA A 497 -3.69 -10.07 1.67
CA ALA A 497 -5.02 -9.53 1.47
C ALA A 497 -5.20 -9.19 -0.02
N SER A 498 -5.95 -10.02 -0.70
CA SER A 498 -6.65 -9.57 -1.90
C SER A 498 -7.80 -8.68 -1.42
N VAL A 499 -8.12 -7.63 -2.15
CA VAL A 499 -9.40 -6.95 -1.95
C VAL A 499 -10.50 -8.00 -2.06
N ALA A 500 -11.40 -8.01 -1.09
CA ALA A 500 -12.52 -8.94 -1.11
C ALA A 500 -13.32 -8.78 -2.42
N PRO A 501 -13.88 -9.83 -2.97
CA PRO A 501 -14.83 -9.72 -4.08
C PRO A 501 -15.95 -8.73 -3.75
N VAL A 502 -16.36 -7.92 -4.73
CA VAL A 502 -17.41 -6.91 -4.54
C VAL A 502 -18.66 -7.49 -3.89
N ALA A 503 -19.09 -8.68 -4.29
CA ALA A 503 -20.24 -9.34 -3.69
C ALA A 503 -20.10 -9.54 -2.16
N ASN A 504 -18.89 -9.88 -1.69
CA ASN A 504 -18.62 -10.05 -0.26
C ASN A 504 -18.62 -8.70 0.48
N ILE A 505 -18.03 -7.66 -0.12
CA ILE A 505 -18.05 -6.30 0.42
C ILE A 505 -19.49 -5.83 0.56
N LEU A 506 -20.27 -5.90 -0.52
CA LEU A 506 -21.65 -5.43 -0.55
C LEU A 506 -22.55 -6.20 0.43
N SER A 507 -22.41 -7.52 0.51
CA SER A 507 -23.20 -8.35 1.44
C SER A 507 -22.93 -8.03 2.92
N ALA A 508 -21.72 -7.57 3.25
CA ALA A 508 -21.32 -7.23 4.61
C ALA A 508 -21.83 -5.85 5.08
N LEU A 509 -22.29 -5.00 4.16
CA LEU A 509 -22.85 -3.68 4.50
C LEU A 509 -24.23 -3.80 5.17
N PRO A 510 -24.63 -2.86 6.05
CA PRO A 510 -26.02 -2.75 6.54
C PRO A 510 -27.00 -2.48 5.39
N ASP A 511 -28.20 -3.07 5.45
CA ASP A 511 -29.22 -2.91 4.39
C ASP A 511 -29.66 -1.46 4.18
N SER A 512 -29.74 -0.68 5.26
CA SER A 512 -30.19 0.72 5.24
C SER A 512 -29.07 1.72 4.94
N LEU A 513 -27.83 1.27 4.71
CA LEU A 513 -26.72 2.16 4.48
C LEU A 513 -26.65 2.59 3.02
N HIS A 514 -26.76 3.89 2.79
CA HIS A 514 -26.44 4.52 1.50
C HIS A 514 -24.95 4.85 1.47
N VAL A 515 -24.24 4.48 0.44
CA VAL A 515 -22.82 4.77 0.30
C VAL A 515 -22.55 5.59 -0.95
N LEU A 516 -21.71 6.60 -0.82
CA LEU A 516 -21.10 7.32 -1.93
C LEU A 516 -19.60 7.10 -1.89
N GLU A 517 -19.12 6.28 -2.80
CA GLU A 517 -17.69 6.04 -2.95
C GLU A 517 -17.15 6.88 -4.09
N PHE A 518 -16.15 7.72 -3.80
CA PHE A 518 -15.52 8.59 -4.78
C PHE A 518 -14.23 7.95 -5.30
N PHE A 519 -13.98 8.06 -6.58
CA PHE A 519 -12.71 7.75 -7.23
C PHE A 519 -12.20 9.00 -7.95
N VAL A 520 -11.06 9.54 -7.53
CA VAL A 520 -10.43 10.71 -8.12
C VAL A 520 -9.17 10.28 -8.86
N GLY A 521 -9.28 10.11 -10.17
CA GLY A 521 -8.18 9.71 -11.04
C GLY A 521 -7.18 10.84 -11.33
N ASN A 522 -6.38 10.66 -12.37
CA ASN A 522 -5.49 11.70 -12.89
C ASN A 522 -6.23 12.69 -13.80
N ARG A 523 -7.21 12.21 -14.58
CA ARG A 523 -7.98 13.00 -15.55
C ARG A 523 -9.38 13.34 -15.04
N ASN A 524 -10.08 12.35 -14.50
CA ASN A 524 -11.50 12.43 -14.19
C ASN A 524 -11.79 11.99 -12.76
N ALA A 525 -12.90 12.47 -12.21
CA ALA A 525 -13.44 12.03 -10.95
C ALA A 525 -14.80 11.35 -11.16
N TYR A 526 -15.08 10.34 -10.34
CA TYR A 526 -16.27 9.52 -10.39
C TYR A 526 -16.89 9.38 -9.01
N VAL A 527 -18.21 9.19 -8.97
CA VAL A 527 -18.92 8.74 -7.76
C VAL A 527 -19.65 7.44 -8.07
N ILE A 528 -19.51 6.49 -7.17
CA ILE A 528 -20.14 5.18 -7.17
C ILE A 528 -21.20 5.21 -6.07
N GLU A 529 -22.47 5.14 -6.46
CA GLU A 529 -23.60 5.13 -5.55
C GLU A 529 -24.00 3.70 -5.25
N ILE A 530 -24.05 3.33 -3.95
CA ILE A 530 -24.41 2.01 -3.48
C ILE A 530 -25.62 2.11 -2.57
N LYS A 531 -26.68 1.40 -2.94
CA LYS A 531 -27.94 1.31 -2.18
C LYS A 531 -28.39 -0.14 -2.09
N ASN A 532 -28.99 -0.52 -0.95
CA ASN A 532 -29.51 -1.88 -0.78
C ASN A 532 -28.50 -2.97 -1.14
N LYS A 533 -27.25 -2.79 -0.73
CA LYS A 533 -26.13 -3.73 -1.01
C LYS A 533 -25.86 -3.99 -2.50
N LYS A 534 -26.15 -3.03 -3.37
CA LYS A 534 -25.89 -3.11 -4.82
C LYS A 534 -25.29 -1.81 -5.32
N VAL A 535 -24.41 -1.90 -6.28
CA VAL A 535 -24.00 -0.73 -7.06
C VAL A 535 -25.22 -0.25 -7.85
N PHE A 536 -25.74 0.90 -7.43
CA PHE A 536 -26.94 1.48 -8.04
C PHE A 536 -26.59 2.29 -9.28
N LYS A 537 -25.52 3.07 -9.20
CA LYS A 537 -25.11 3.99 -10.26
C LYS A 537 -23.62 4.33 -10.15
N VAL A 538 -22.99 4.52 -11.31
CA VAL A 538 -21.66 5.13 -11.39
C VAL A 538 -21.74 6.35 -12.29
N LYS A 539 -21.18 7.47 -11.84
CA LYS A 539 -21.24 8.73 -12.54
C LYS A 539 -19.87 9.43 -12.58
N LYS A 540 -19.53 9.96 -13.74
CA LYS A 540 -18.43 10.91 -13.87
C LYS A 540 -18.89 12.28 -13.36
N ILE A 541 -18.21 12.84 -12.36
CA ILE A 541 -18.55 14.12 -11.74
C ILE A 541 -17.74 15.30 -12.27
N GLY A 542 -16.73 15.05 -13.09
CA GLY A 542 -15.96 16.08 -13.77
C GLY A 542 -14.48 15.78 -13.91
N SER A 543 -13.70 16.82 -14.24
CA SER A 543 -12.25 16.75 -14.29
C SER A 543 -11.68 16.67 -12.87
N ALA A 544 -10.72 15.74 -12.65
CA ALA A 544 -10.02 15.58 -11.37
C ALA A 544 -9.33 16.88 -10.94
N ASP A 545 -8.61 17.55 -11.85
CA ASP A 545 -7.90 18.79 -11.54
C ASP A 545 -8.87 19.93 -11.17
N SER A 546 -10.02 20.02 -11.82
CA SER A 546 -11.04 21.02 -11.49
C SER A 546 -11.59 20.79 -10.08
N LEU A 547 -11.94 19.53 -9.77
CA LEU A 547 -12.43 19.14 -8.47
C LEU A 547 -11.39 19.44 -7.37
N LYS A 548 -10.13 19.04 -7.59
CA LYS A 548 -9.03 19.29 -6.65
C LYS A 548 -8.83 20.79 -6.38
N ARG A 549 -8.84 21.61 -7.41
CA ARG A 549 -8.72 23.08 -7.23
C ARG A 549 -9.89 23.65 -6.43
N GLN A 550 -11.11 23.21 -6.66
CA GLN A 550 -12.29 23.71 -5.95
C GLN A 550 -12.31 23.28 -4.49
N VAL A 551 -12.01 22.00 -4.20
CA VAL A 551 -11.92 21.50 -2.83
C VAL A 551 -10.79 22.19 -2.07
N ASN A 552 -9.58 22.24 -2.63
CA ASN A 552 -8.44 22.90 -2.00
C ASN A 552 -8.70 24.40 -1.75
N LYS A 553 -9.36 25.08 -2.71
CA LYS A 553 -9.74 26.48 -2.52
C LYS A 553 -10.72 26.65 -1.36
N LEU A 554 -11.76 25.80 -1.30
CA LEU A 554 -12.75 25.85 -0.21
C LEU A 554 -12.08 25.58 1.15
N VAL A 555 -11.32 24.49 1.25
CA VAL A 555 -10.69 24.05 2.50
C VAL A 555 -9.63 25.05 2.97
N ASN A 556 -8.69 25.44 2.10
CA ASN A 556 -7.61 26.33 2.48
C ASN A 556 -8.10 27.75 2.78
N THR A 557 -9.09 28.26 2.03
CA THR A 557 -9.58 29.62 2.25
C THR A 557 -10.42 29.73 3.51
N TYR A 558 -11.29 28.76 3.76
CA TYR A 558 -12.36 28.92 4.75
C TYR A 558 -12.20 28.08 6.03
N TYR A 559 -11.42 26.99 6.01
CA TYR A 559 -11.29 26.10 7.15
C TYR A 559 -9.89 26.11 7.77
N HIS A 560 -8.82 26.11 6.97
CA HIS A 560 -7.47 26.01 7.52
C HIS A 560 -6.95 27.32 8.13
N ASN A 561 -7.41 28.48 7.66
CA ASN A 561 -6.95 29.81 8.10
C ASN A 561 -7.87 30.47 9.13
N GLY A 562 -8.80 29.74 9.71
CA GLY A 562 -9.75 30.28 10.68
C GLY A 562 -11.05 30.78 10.02
N PRO A 563 -12.02 31.29 10.84
CA PRO A 563 -13.33 31.66 10.36
C PRO A 563 -13.41 33.00 9.63
N ASP A 564 -12.34 33.81 9.66
CA ASP A 564 -12.35 35.22 9.20
C ASP A 564 -12.76 35.34 7.72
N ALA A 565 -12.31 34.44 6.88
CA ALA A 565 -12.68 34.47 5.47
C ALA A 565 -14.18 34.18 5.24
N MET A 566 -14.78 33.29 6.07
CA MET A 566 -16.22 33.05 6.04
C MET A 566 -16.99 34.26 6.57
N LEU A 567 -16.52 34.89 7.67
CA LEU A 567 -17.13 36.05 8.30
C LEU A 567 -17.12 37.28 7.39
N ASN A 568 -15.98 37.53 6.73
CA ASN A 568 -15.81 38.70 5.86
C ASN A 568 -16.52 38.51 4.49
N SER A 569 -16.78 37.29 4.07
CA SER A 569 -17.43 37.01 2.78
C SER A 569 -18.39 35.82 2.82
N PRO A 570 -19.45 35.86 3.65
CA PRO A 570 -20.33 34.71 3.87
C PRO A 570 -21.05 34.28 2.57
N LYS A 571 -21.43 35.22 1.71
CA LYS A 571 -22.03 34.92 0.41
C LYS A 571 -21.06 34.19 -0.52
N ALA A 572 -19.78 34.54 -0.52
CA ALA A 572 -18.78 33.86 -1.34
C ALA A 572 -18.57 32.39 -0.87
N PHE A 573 -18.50 32.18 0.45
CA PHE A 573 -18.48 30.84 1.02
C PHE A 573 -19.72 30.04 0.65
N TYR A 574 -20.91 30.61 0.85
CA TYR A 574 -22.19 29.98 0.53
C TYR A 574 -22.24 29.48 -0.91
N LEU A 575 -21.89 30.32 -1.87
CA LEU A 575 -21.91 29.99 -3.28
C LEU A 575 -20.85 28.95 -3.65
N ALA A 576 -19.63 29.05 -3.06
CA ALA A 576 -18.56 28.07 -3.30
C ALA A 576 -18.95 26.68 -2.74
N SER A 577 -19.53 26.64 -1.54
CA SER A 577 -20.00 25.42 -0.89
C SER A 577 -21.16 24.79 -1.66
N ASN A 578 -22.15 25.59 -2.10
CA ASN A 578 -23.24 25.10 -2.93
C ASN A 578 -22.78 24.60 -4.31
N ASN A 579 -21.84 25.27 -4.94
CA ASN A 579 -21.27 24.80 -6.21
C ASN A 579 -20.61 23.43 -6.05
N LEU A 580 -19.86 23.24 -4.99
CA LEU A 580 -19.22 21.96 -4.71
C LEU A 580 -20.27 20.87 -4.38
N TYR A 581 -21.31 21.18 -3.60
CA TYR A 581 -22.44 20.27 -3.39
C TYR A 581 -23.06 19.82 -4.71
N ASN A 582 -23.32 20.73 -5.62
CA ASN A 582 -23.92 20.42 -6.93
C ASN A 582 -23.02 19.53 -7.80
N ILE A 583 -21.68 19.65 -7.68
CA ILE A 583 -20.73 18.78 -8.38
C ILE A 583 -20.77 17.36 -7.78
N LEU A 584 -20.69 17.26 -6.46
CA LEU A 584 -20.55 15.98 -5.76
C LEU A 584 -21.86 15.17 -5.74
N PHE A 585 -23.01 15.85 -5.61
CA PHE A 585 -24.33 15.23 -5.44
C PHE A 585 -25.24 15.34 -6.67
N ASN A 586 -24.74 15.79 -7.80
CA ASN A 586 -25.55 15.95 -9.01
C ASN A 586 -26.25 14.62 -9.40
N GLN A 587 -27.59 14.65 -9.48
CA GLN A 587 -28.44 13.49 -9.80
C GLN A 587 -28.35 12.32 -8.80
N ILE A 588 -27.89 12.58 -7.58
CA ILE A 588 -27.97 11.63 -6.47
C ILE A 588 -29.21 12.01 -5.67
N ALA A 589 -30.16 11.06 -5.58
CA ALA A 589 -31.36 11.26 -4.80
C ALA A 589 -31.09 10.91 -3.34
N LEU A 590 -31.24 11.90 -2.45
CA LEU A 590 -31.03 11.76 -1.02
C LEU A 590 -32.40 11.85 -0.30
N ALA A 591 -32.70 10.87 0.52
CA ALA A 591 -33.90 10.91 1.36
C ALA A 591 -33.62 11.66 2.67
N LYS A 592 -34.63 12.31 3.23
CA LYS A 592 -34.50 12.97 4.52
C LYS A 592 -34.26 11.94 5.62
N ASN A 593 -33.35 12.25 6.55
CA ASN A 593 -32.91 11.40 7.66
C ASN A 593 -32.20 10.09 7.21
N GLU A 594 -31.69 10.05 5.98
CA GLU A 594 -30.93 8.92 5.46
C GLU A 594 -29.54 8.87 6.14
N ARG A 595 -29.00 7.66 6.30
CA ARG A 595 -27.65 7.42 6.80
C ARG A 595 -26.72 7.25 5.60
N LEU A 596 -25.77 8.17 5.46
CA LEU A 596 -24.85 8.24 4.34
C LEU A 596 -23.43 7.95 4.78
N CYS A 597 -22.80 6.95 4.18
CA CYS A 597 -21.36 6.70 4.32
C CYS A 597 -20.61 7.29 3.13
N ILE A 598 -19.68 8.17 3.40
CA ILE A 598 -18.78 8.78 2.41
C ILE A 598 -17.46 8.03 2.41
N VAL A 599 -17.12 7.42 1.27
CA VAL A 599 -15.80 6.85 1.04
C VAL A 599 -15.04 7.85 0.18
N ALA A 600 -14.35 8.76 0.86
CA ALA A 600 -13.61 9.84 0.22
C ALA A 600 -12.36 9.32 -0.51
N ASP A 601 -11.91 10.05 -1.54
CA ASP A 601 -10.65 9.81 -2.24
C ASP A 601 -9.92 11.13 -2.48
N ASP A 602 -8.57 11.10 -2.42
CA ASP A 602 -7.71 12.25 -2.66
C ASP A 602 -8.11 13.45 -1.77
N VAL A 603 -8.16 14.65 -2.30
CA VAL A 603 -8.48 15.91 -1.56
C VAL A 603 -9.86 15.91 -0.89
N LEU A 604 -10.78 15.04 -1.30
CA LEU A 604 -12.11 14.93 -0.67
C LEU A 604 -12.01 14.45 0.79
N GLY A 605 -10.91 13.82 1.18
CA GLY A 605 -10.66 13.46 2.57
C GLY A 605 -10.46 14.64 3.52
N TYR A 606 -10.17 15.84 3.02
CA TYR A 606 -10.08 17.08 3.81
C TYR A 606 -11.42 17.79 3.98
N LEU A 607 -12.49 17.30 3.33
CA LEU A 607 -13.79 17.95 3.29
C LEU A 607 -14.75 17.28 4.28
N SER A 608 -15.32 18.06 5.20
CA SER A 608 -16.55 17.65 5.85
C SER A 608 -17.74 17.94 4.93
N PHE A 609 -18.54 16.92 4.68
CA PHE A 609 -19.70 17.04 3.80
C PHE A 609 -20.92 17.64 4.55
N ASP A 610 -20.97 17.56 5.87
CA ASP A 610 -22.07 18.04 6.69
C ASP A 610 -22.34 19.55 6.51
N GLY A 611 -21.27 20.35 6.35
CA GLY A 611 -21.32 21.80 6.15
C GLY A 611 -21.58 22.25 4.72
N LEU A 612 -21.79 21.34 3.77
CA LEU A 612 -22.11 21.71 2.38
C LEU A 612 -23.52 22.31 2.30
N ILE A 613 -23.62 23.36 1.47
CA ILE A 613 -24.87 24.10 1.24
C ILE A 613 -25.69 23.43 0.13
N THR A 614 -26.92 23.02 0.44
CA THR A 614 -27.76 22.25 -0.49
C THR A 614 -28.63 23.11 -1.44
N ALA A 615 -28.80 24.41 -1.14
CA ALA A 615 -29.62 25.31 -1.97
C ALA A 615 -28.80 26.44 -2.57
N GLY A 616 -29.09 26.82 -3.84
CA GLY A 616 -28.33 27.85 -4.57
C GLY A 616 -28.68 29.30 -4.23
N LYS A 617 -29.87 29.55 -3.67
CA LYS A 617 -30.30 30.91 -3.30
C LYS A 617 -29.66 31.31 -1.97
N TYR A 618 -28.84 32.35 -1.99
CA TYR A 618 -28.18 32.86 -0.79
C TYR A 618 -29.19 33.39 0.24
N GLU A 619 -28.99 32.96 1.48
CA GLU A 619 -29.73 33.41 2.65
C GLU A 619 -28.80 34.24 3.57
N PRO A 620 -29.13 35.49 3.91
CA PRO A 620 -28.30 36.34 4.75
C PRO A 620 -28.11 35.80 6.20
N ALA A 621 -29.15 35.21 6.78
CA ALA A 621 -29.07 34.64 8.13
C ALA A 621 -28.37 33.26 8.09
N ILE A 622 -27.20 33.15 8.69
CA ILE A 622 -26.36 31.94 8.67
C ILE A 622 -27.07 30.79 9.39
N SER A 623 -27.81 31.06 10.44
CA SER A 623 -28.63 30.09 11.18
C SER A 623 -29.68 29.38 10.28
N GLN A 624 -30.09 30.01 9.19
CA GLN A 624 -31.05 29.45 8.23
C GLN A 624 -30.40 28.70 7.06
N TRP A 625 -29.08 28.72 6.95
CA TRP A 625 -28.42 28.05 5.85
C TRP A 625 -28.79 26.58 5.74
N PRO A 626 -29.07 26.08 4.54
CA PRO A 626 -29.48 24.69 4.31
C PRO A 626 -28.25 23.78 4.25
N PHE A 627 -27.61 23.57 5.40
CA PHE A 627 -26.51 22.63 5.52
C PHE A 627 -26.97 21.20 5.31
N LEU A 628 -26.14 20.37 4.69
CA LEU A 628 -26.43 18.97 4.40
C LEU A 628 -26.80 18.18 5.66
N ILE A 629 -26.14 18.45 6.79
CA ILE A 629 -26.41 17.83 8.09
C ILE A 629 -27.87 17.95 8.52
N LYS A 630 -28.59 19.02 8.11
CA LYS A 630 -30.02 19.20 8.44
C LYS A 630 -30.93 18.15 7.78
N SER A 631 -30.39 17.38 6.82
CA SER A 631 -31.12 16.39 6.04
C SER A 631 -30.60 14.97 6.21
N LEU A 632 -29.32 14.77 6.49
CA LEU A 632 -28.65 13.48 6.47
C LEU A 632 -27.74 13.28 7.69
N THR A 633 -27.53 12.02 8.07
CA THR A 633 -26.47 11.64 9.00
C THR A 633 -25.29 11.14 8.18
N THR A 634 -24.13 11.81 8.22
CA THR A 634 -22.95 11.41 7.49
C THR A 634 -21.93 10.67 8.36
N THR A 635 -21.30 9.67 7.80
CA THR A 635 -20.15 8.95 8.35
C THR A 635 -19.10 8.75 7.25
N TYR A 636 -17.87 8.41 7.62
CA TYR A 636 -16.77 8.34 6.66
C TYR A 636 -16.07 6.98 6.77
N ALA A 637 -15.50 6.52 5.65
CA ALA A 637 -14.65 5.33 5.62
C ALA A 637 -13.47 5.56 4.68
N PHE A 638 -12.35 4.88 4.95
CA PHE A 638 -11.17 4.91 4.08
C PHE A 638 -11.36 4.08 2.82
N SER A 639 -12.03 2.93 2.94
CA SER A 639 -12.53 2.09 1.84
C SER A 639 -13.61 1.16 2.39
N LEU A 640 -14.46 0.60 1.55
CA LEU A 640 -15.46 -0.38 1.97
C LEU A 640 -14.82 -1.70 2.42
N ASN A 641 -13.72 -2.08 1.77
CA ASN A 641 -12.94 -3.26 2.17
C ASN A 641 -12.43 -3.14 3.61
N THR A 642 -11.90 -1.97 4.01
CA THR A 642 -11.44 -1.74 5.38
C THR A 642 -12.59 -1.62 6.37
N LEU A 643 -13.70 -0.98 5.97
CA LEU A 643 -14.90 -0.86 6.80
C LEU A 643 -15.49 -2.24 7.14
N THR A 644 -15.59 -3.13 6.16
CA THR A 644 -16.18 -4.47 6.34
C THR A 644 -15.22 -5.48 6.98
N ALA A 645 -13.90 -5.29 6.83
CA ALA A 645 -12.89 -6.13 7.46
C ALA A 645 -12.70 -5.83 8.96
N ASN A 646 -13.05 -4.64 9.40
CA ASN A 646 -12.87 -4.19 10.78
C ASN A 646 -14.06 -4.57 11.66
N LYS A 647 -14.21 -5.87 11.95
CA LYS A 647 -15.27 -6.37 12.84
C LYS A 647 -14.94 -6.00 14.29
N ALA A 648 -15.97 -5.59 15.04
CA ALA A 648 -15.87 -5.33 16.47
C ALA A 648 -15.38 -6.60 17.20
N ASN A 649 -14.15 -6.59 17.66
CA ASN A 649 -13.60 -7.61 18.54
C ASN A 649 -13.94 -7.28 20.00
N LYS A 650 -13.65 -8.21 20.93
CA LYS A 650 -13.77 -7.93 22.37
C LYS A 650 -12.96 -6.67 22.68
N THR A 651 -13.68 -5.62 23.03
CA THR A 651 -13.12 -4.33 23.45
C THR A 651 -13.08 -4.29 24.98
N GLY A 652 -12.26 -3.42 25.55
CA GLY A 652 -12.30 -3.06 26.96
C GLY A 652 -13.71 -2.62 27.38
N THR A 653 -13.90 -2.33 28.64
CA THR A 653 -15.18 -1.87 29.19
C THR A 653 -15.05 -0.44 29.71
N GLY A 654 -16.14 0.34 29.60
CA GLY A 654 -16.18 1.68 30.15
C GLY A 654 -15.45 2.75 29.35
N PHE A 655 -15.17 3.86 30.00
CA PHE A 655 -14.62 5.08 29.45
C PHE A 655 -13.29 5.44 30.12
N SER A 656 -12.32 5.89 29.33
CA SER A 656 -11.11 6.58 29.82
C SER A 656 -10.89 7.86 29.02
N GLY A 657 -10.63 8.96 29.74
CA GLY A 657 -10.29 10.25 29.16
C GLY A 657 -8.88 10.69 29.57
N LEU A 658 -8.09 11.13 28.59
CA LEU A 658 -6.74 11.69 28.74
C LEU A 658 -6.80 13.18 28.41
N PHE A 659 -6.45 14.03 29.33
CA PHE A 659 -6.61 15.48 29.22
C PHE A 659 -5.32 16.22 29.57
N ILE A 660 -4.77 16.95 28.61
CA ILE A 660 -3.63 17.84 28.81
C ILE A 660 -4.19 19.25 28.99
N THR A 661 -4.34 19.68 30.23
CA THR A 661 -4.95 20.97 30.59
C THR A 661 -3.96 22.12 30.64
N HIS A 662 -2.65 21.87 30.50
CA HIS A 662 -1.58 22.87 30.51
C HIS A 662 -0.56 22.61 29.40
N GLN A 663 -0.12 23.66 28.74
CA GLN A 663 0.97 23.62 27.78
C GLN A 663 2.00 24.69 28.12
N ASN A 664 3.30 24.32 28.29
CA ASN A 664 4.35 25.25 28.70
C ASN A 664 3.95 26.11 29.89
N SER A 665 3.37 25.49 30.93
CA SER A 665 2.85 26.14 32.16
C SER A 665 1.68 27.10 31.95
N LYS A 666 1.11 27.18 30.73
CA LYS A 666 -0.10 27.96 30.44
C LYS A 666 -1.32 27.05 30.46
N PRO A 667 -2.42 27.44 31.18
CA PRO A 667 -3.64 26.63 31.22
C PRO A 667 -4.35 26.64 29.86
N ILE A 668 -4.84 25.46 29.45
CA ILE A 668 -5.76 25.29 28.32
C ILE A 668 -7.17 25.17 28.90
N ALA A 669 -7.81 26.31 29.13
CA ALA A 669 -9.09 26.38 29.82
C ALA A 669 -10.18 25.53 29.18
N ALA A 670 -10.16 25.37 27.88
CA ALA A 670 -11.14 24.58 27.12
C ALA A 670 -11.04 23.08 27.42
N VAL A 671 -9.82 22.52 27.48
CA VAL A 671 -9.64 21.10 27.84
C VAL A 671 -10.13 20.80 29.24
N LYS A 672 -9.87 21.72 30.19
CA LYS A 672 -10.39 21.61 31.56
C LYS A 672 -11.92 21.63 31.59
N LYS A 673 -12.54 22.54 30.82
CA LYS A 673 -14.00 22.67 30.70
C LYS A 673 -14.59 21.43 30.05
N GLU A 674 -13.98 20.93 28.99
CA GLU A 674 -14.38 19.71 28.29
C GLU A 674 -14.38 18.51 29.24
N ALA A 675 -13.26 18.25 29.94
CA ALA A 675 -13.16 17.18 30.92
C ALA A 675 -14.22 17.27 32.02
N ALA A 676 -14.44 18.46 32.59
CA ALA A 676 -15.46 18.69 33.60
C ALA A 676 -16.87 18.44 33.06
N THR A 677 -17.17 18.83 31.83
CA THR A 677 -18.51 18.61 31.24
C THR A 677 -18.73 17.14 30.89
N ILE A 678 -17.72 16.43 30.39
CA ILE A 678 -17.83 15.01 30.09
C ILE A 678 -18.01 14.20 31.38
N SER A 679 -17.31 14.55 32.47
CA SER A 679 -17.38 13.83 33.73
C SER A 679 -18.76 13.92 34.40
N GLN A 680 -19.56 14.94 34.07
CA GLN A 680 -20.96 15.05 34.51
C GLN A 680 -21.91 14.10 33.74
N VAL A 681 -21.48 13.56 32.60
CA VAL A 681 -22.30 12.73 31.72
C VAL A 681 -21.85 11.27 31.72
N VAL A 682 -20.56 11.03 31.81
CA VAL A 682 -19.96 9.70 31.63
C VAL A 682 -19.21 9.29 32.88
N ASN A 683 -19.51 8.12 33.42
CA ASN A 683 -18.73 7.50 34.48
C ASN A 683 -17.50 6.79 33.89
N GLY A 684 -16.30 7.05 34.42
CA GLY A 684 -15.08 6.46 33.92
C GLY A 684 -13.79 6.99 34.56
N SER A 685 -12.68 6.67 33.96
CA SER A 685 -11.35 7.11 34.39
C SER A 685 -10.96 8.42 33.70
N TYR A 686 -10.52 9.41 34.48
CA TYR A 686 -10.08 10.72 33.98
C TYR A 686 -8.62 10.95 34.42
N ILE A 687 -7.71 11.04 33.43
CA ILE A 687 -6.27 11.18 33.64
C ILE A 687 -5.83 12.54 33.13
N TYR A 688 -5.13 13.30 33.97
CA TYR A 688 -4.80 14.69 33.68
C TYR A 688 -3.29 14.94 33.68
N ASP A 689 -2.86 15.82 32.81
CA ASP A 689 -1.53 16.51 32.78
C ASP A 689 -0.35 15.55 33.01
N ASP A 690 0.39 15.71 34.10
CA ASP A 690 1.59 14.93 34.39
C ASP A 690 1.40 13.42 34.49
N LYS A 691 0.16 12.98 34.69
CA LYS A 691 -0.21 11.56 34.72
C LYS A 691 -0.47 11.00 33.34
N VAL A 692 -0.60 11.88 32.32
CA VAL A 692 -0.73 11.50 30.93
C VAL A 692 0.68 11.29 30.36
N ASN A 693 0.98 10.04 30.02
CA ASN A 693 2.24 9.61 29.41
C ASN A 693 2.00 8.35 28.58
N SER A 694 3.01 7.86 27.87
CA SER A 694 2.87 6.66 27.04
C SER A 694 2.34 5.45 27.79
N ALA A 695 2.74 5.23 29.05
CA ALA A 695 2.29 4.09 29.84
C ALA A 695 0.80 4.19 30.20
N SER A 696 0.34 5.35 30.71
CA SER A 696 -1.06 5.59 31.03
C SER A 696 -1.94 5.57 29.79
N PHE A 697 -1.43 6.10 28.66
CA PHE A 697 -2.11 6.02 27.37
C PHE A 697 -2.36 4.57 26.96
N PHE A 698 -1.32 3.73 26.93
CA PHE A 698 -1.48 2.33 26.52
C PHE A 698 -2.35 1.53 27.48
N THR A 699 -2.27 1.82 28.79
CA THR A 699 -3.16 1.19 29.78
C THR A 699 -4.63 1.55 29.50
N ALA A 700 -4.92 2.83 29.27
CA ALA A 700 -6.27 3.29 28.94
C ALA A 700 -6.73 2.71 27.60
N PHE A 701 -5.85 2.67 26.60
CA PHE A 701 -6.11 2.13 25.27
C PHE A 701 -6.51 0.64 25.30
N GLU A 702 -5.83 -0.16 26.09
CA GLU A 702 -6.06 -1.60 26.16
C GLU A 702 -7.31 -1.97 26.97
N ASN A 703 -7.70 -1.14 27.95
CA ASN A 703 -8.77 -1.49 28.90
C ASN A 703 -10.12 -0.81 28.66
N SER A 704 -10.21 0.20 27.78
CA SER A 704 -11.43 0.97 27.60
C SER A 704 -12.23 0.56 26.37
N ALA A 705 -13.55 0.69 26.44
CA ALA A 705 -14.44 0.64 25.28
C ALA A 705 -14.39 1.95 24.48
N VAL A 706 -14.33 3.08 25.20
CA VAL A 706 -14.17 4.42 24.64
C VAL A 706 -12.93 5.07 25.23
N LEU A 707 -12.03 5.51 24.37
CA LEU A 707 -10.87 6.31 24.73
C LEU A 707 -11.04 7.72 24.20
N HIS A 708 -11.11 8.70 25.11
CA HIS A 708 -11.13 10.11 24.76
C HIS A 708 -9.76 10.74 24.98
N ILE A 709 -9.27 11.49 24.01
CA ILE A 709 -7.96 12.13 24.04
C ILE A 709 -8.13 13.61 23.70
N SER A 710 -7.89 14.48 24.69
CA SER A 710 -7.93 15.93 24.53
C SER A 710 -6.54 16.50 24.76
N THR A 711 -5.80 16.76 23.65
CA THR A 711 -4.44 17.23 23.65
C THR A 711 -4.11 17.94 22.32
N HIS A 712 -2.84 18.23 22.08
CA HIS A 712 -2.39 18.74 20.79
C HIS A 712 -1.91 17.61 19.86
N ALA A 713 -2.17 17.80 18.56
CA ALA A 713 -1.65 16.94 17.50
C ALA A 713 -0.88 17.77 16.48
N PHE A 714 0.19 17.21 15.91
CA PHE A 714 1.04 17.86 14.93
C PHE A 714 1.78 16.83 14.07
N LEU A 715 2.40 17.29 12.99
CA LEU A 715 3.24 16.47 12.14
C LEU A 715 4.70 16.62 12.57
N SER A 716 5.39 15.52 12.87
CA SER A 716 6.76 15.49 13.36
C SER A 716 7.76 15.03 12.31
N GLY A 717 8.99 15.56 12.38
CA GLY A 717 10.13 15.14 11.58
C GLY A 717 10.00 15.43 10.08
N VAL A 718 11.00 15.00 9.31
CA VAL A 718 11.09 15.22 7.86
C VAL A 718 9.97 14.49 7.11
N ASN A 719 9.53 13.35 7.63
CA ASN A 719 8.49 12.52 7.03
C ASN A 719 7.06 12.93 7.43
N SER A 720 6.89 14.04 8.18
CA SER A 720 5.58 14.52 8.62
C SER A 720 4.75 13.47 9.37
N GLU A 721 5.37 12.75 10.31
CA GLU A 721 4.73 11.70 11.10
C GLU A 721 3.63 12.26 12.00
N PRO A 722 2.38 11.81 11.91
CA PRO A 722 1.30 12.25 12.79
C PRO A 722 1.58 11.89 14.25
N THR A 723 1.54 12.90 15.11
CA THR A 723 2.02 12.81 16.49
C THR A 723 1.01 13.42 17.46
N LEU A 724 0.75 12.72 18.57
CA LEU A 724 0.02 13.26 19.73
C LEU A 724 1.02 13.73 20.78
N ASP A 725 0.77 14.92 21.32
CA ASP A 725 1.49 15.45 22.49
C ASP A 725 0.85 14.87 23.77
N LEU A 726 1.60 14.09 24.51
CA LEU A 726 1.18 13.56 25.81
C LEU A 726 1.82 14.33 26.98
N GLY A 727 2.20 15.58 26.77
CA GLY A 727 2.86 16.43 27.75
C GLY A 727 4.35 16.16 27.84
N LYS A 728 4.78 15.18 28.64
CA LYS A 728 6.19 14.78 28.77
C LYS A 728 6.64 13.87 27.63
N ASP A 729 5.70 13.10 27.04
CA ASP A 729 5.94 12.14 25.99
C ASP A 729 5.27 12.59 24.69
N LYS A 730 5.74 12.01 23.58
CA LYS A 730 5.10 12.07 22.27
C LYS A 730 4.68 10.67 21.84
N LEU A 731 3.46 10.55 21.33
CA LEU A 731 2.97 9.31 20.74
C LEU A 731 2.99 9.45 19.22
N TYR A 732 3.76 8.61 18.57
CA TYR A 732 3.85 8.54 17.10
C TYR A 732 2.92 7.47 16.56
N LEU A 733 2.44 7.68 15.31
CA LEU A 733 1.51 6.77 14.66
C LEU A 733 2.01 5.31 14.64
N PHE A 734 3.27 5.10 14.31
CA PHE A 734 3.86 3.77 14.24
C PHE A 734 3.87 3.01 15.59
N GLU A 735 3.83 3.71 16.74
CA GLU A 735 3.78 3.08 18.07
C GLU A 735 2.47 2.33 18.33
N LEU A 736 1.39 2.72 17.63
CA LEU A 736 0.08 2.08 17.74
C LEU A 736 0.06 0.69 17.09
N LEU A 737 0.87 0.47 16.05
CA LEU A 737 0.89 -0.77 15.27
C LEU A 737 1.32 -2.01 16.09
N ALA A 738 2.03 -1.82 17.21
CA ALA A 738 2.53 -2.90 18.07
C ALA A 738 1.52 -3.41 19.12
N LYS A 739 0.29 -2.84 19.20
CA LYS A 739 -0.69 -3.12 20.28
C LYS A 739 -1.76 -4.13 19.87
N GLN A 740 -2.19 -4.96 20.83
CA GLN A 740 -3.11 -6.09 20.61
C GLN A 740 -4.56 -5.80 20.96
N GLN A 741 -4.81 -5.10 22.07
CA GLN A 741 -6.16 -4.72 22.51
C GLN A 741 -6.45 -3.28 22.10
N LYS A 742 -7.73 -2.94 21.89
CA LYS A 742 -8.14 -1.68 21.33
C LYS A 742 -9.54 -1.27 21.79
N PRO A 743 -9.81 0.03 21.92
CA PRO A 743 -11.15 0.52 22.18
C PRO A 743 -12.06 0.32 20.96
N ALA A 744 -13.37 0.28 21.20
CA ALA A 744 -14.38 0.28 20.16
C ALA A 744 -14.47 1.65 19.46
N LEU A 745 -14.21 2.71 20.23
CA LEU A 745 -14.25 4.09 19.77
C LEU A 745 -13.09 4.89 20.38
N VAL A 746 -12.38 5.61 19.53
CA VAL A 746 -11.43 6.65 19.94
C VAL A 746 -11.98 8.02 19.56
N VAL A 747 -11.99 8.95 20.51
CA VAL A 747 -12.39 10.33 20.29
C VAL A 747 -11.15 11.22 20.45
N LEU A 748 -10.75 11.83 19.36
CA LEU A 748 -9.59 12.73 19.29
C LEU A 748 -10.08 14.17 19.29
N SER A 749 -10.20 14.75 20.47
CA SER A 749 -10.51 16.17 20.65
C SER A 749 -9.23 17.01 20.62
N ALA A 750 -8.45 16.80 19.54
CA ALA A 750 -7.19 17.53 19.28
C ALA A 750 -7.26 18.14 17.88
N CYS A 751 -6.61 19.27 17.69
CA CYS A 751 -6.59 19.94 16.40
C CYS A 751 -5.98 19.05 15.32
N ARG A 752 -6.61 19.02 14.13
CA ARG A 752 -6.08 18.39 12.92
C ARG A 752 -5.75 16.88 13.04
N THR A 753 -6.46 16.14 13.89
CA THR A 753 -6.21 14.70 14.09
C THR A 753 -6.71 13.84 12.93
N GLY A 754 -7.68 14.34 12.19
CA GLY A 754 -8.16 13.76 10.92
C GLY A 754 -7.44 14.31 9.69
N ASP A 755 -6.76 15.46 9.83
CA ASP A 755 -5.88 16.06 8.83
C ASP A 755 -4.50 15.40 8.91
N GLY A 756 -3.79 15.32 7.81
CA GLY A 756 -2.48 14.69 7.75
C GLY A 756 -1.86 14.83 6.37
N LEU A 757 -0.88 13.99 6.07
CA LEU A 757 -0.25 13.97 4.75
C LEU A 757 -1.17 13.25 3.76
N LEU A 758 -1.58 13.96 2.70
CA LEU A 758 -2.32 13.35 1.60
C LEU A 758 -1.38 12.47 0.77
N THR A 759 -1.62 11.16 0.81
CA THR A 759 -0.97 10.20 -0.07
C THR A 759 -1.99 9.74 -1.11
N LYS A 760 -1.70 9.99 -2.39
CA LYS A 760 -2.57 9.57 -3.49
C LYS A 760 -2.82 8.07 -3.40
N SER A 761 -4.05 7.63 -3.60
CA SER A 761 -4.51 6.23 -3.52
C SER A 761 -4.57 5.61 -2.11
N GLU A 762 -3.93 6.22 -1.12
CA GLU A 762 -4.00 5.75 0.28
C GLU A 762 -4.88 6.65 1.16
N GLY A 763 -5.22 7.84 0.67
CA GLY A 763 -5.97 8.84 1.42
C GLY A 763 -5.08 9.63 2.37
N ILE A 764 -5.68 10.21 3.40
CA ILE A 764 -4.95 11.02 4.39
C ILE A 764 -4.30 10.10 5.42
N ILE A 765 -2.97 10.18 5.51
CA ILE A 765 -2.22 9.53 6.59
C ILE A 765 -2.32 10.42 7.82
N SER A 766 -3.22 10.06 8.72
CA SER A 766 -3.56 10.80 9.93
C SER A 766 -3.57 9.89 11.16
N LEU A 767 -3.68 10.47 12.33
CA LEU A 767 -3.86 9.70 13.56
C LEU A 767 -5.14 8.84 13.52
N ALA A 768 -6.24 9.35 12.93
CA ALA A 768 -7.46 8.56 12.74
C ALA A 768 -7.21 7.30 11.91
N ARG A 769 -6.41 7.40 10.84
CA ARG A 769 -5.98 6.25 10.03
C ARG A 769 -5.12 5.28 10.86
N GLY A 770 -4.23 5.78 11.71
CA GLY A 770 -3.42 4.93 12.58
C GLY A 770 -4.24 4.09 13.55
N PHE A 771 -5.25 4.67 14.19
CA PHE A 771 -6.19 3.91 15.02
C PHE A 771 -6.97 2.88 14.19
N SER A 772 -7.36 3.21 12.98
CA SER A 772 -7.99 2.25 12.07
C SER A 772 -7.05 1.13 11.66
N ALA A 773 -5.75 1.39 11.42
CA ALA A 773 -4.73 0.41 11.02
C ALA A 773 -4.52 -0.68 12.07
N ILE A 774 -4.58 -0.34 13.34
CA ILE A 774 -4.54 -1.31 14.45
C ILE A 774 -5.89 -1.98 14.68
N GLY A 775 -6.92 -1.60 13.92
CA GLY A 775 -8.26 -2.18 13.92
C GLY A 775 -9.18 -1.61 15.00
N THR A 776 -9.02 -0.36 15.42
CA THR A 776 -10.07 0.40 16.13
C THR A 776 -11.25 0.59 15.18
N PRO A 777 -12.48 0.12 15.54
CA PRO A 777 -13.60 0.13 14.62
C PRO A 777 -14.05 1.52 14.20
N ALA A 778 -13.96 2.49 15.12
CA ALA A 778 -14.43 3.85 14.92
C ALA A 778 -13.49 4.87 15.57
N THR A 779 -13.29 6.00 14.88
CA THR A 779 -12.51 7.14 15.39
C THR A 779 -13.23 8.44 15.07
N ILE A 780 -13.46 9.30 16.05
CA ILE A 780 -13.88 10.68 15.84
C ILE A 780 -12.61 11.54 15.81
N ALA A 781 -12.45 12.37 14.77
CA ALA A 781 -11.28 13.19 14.58
C ALA A 781 -11.61 14.54 13.96
N GLY A 782 -10.79 15.55 14.23
CA GLY A 782 -10.95 16.90 13.71
C GLY A 782 -10.19 17.12 12.39
N LEU A 783 -10.86 17.66 11.38
CA LEU A 783 -10.27 17.97 10.07
C LEU A 783 -9.48 19.30 10.06
N TRP A 784 -9.77 20.23 10.94
CA TRP A 784 -9.07 21.51 11.10
C TRP A 784 -8.98 21.92 12.57
N ASN A 785 -8.35 23.06 12.82
CA ASN A 785 -8.24 23.60 14.18
C ASN A 785 -9.62 23.90 14.73
N VAL A 786 -10.00 23.16 15.74
CA VAL A 786 -11.33 23.27 16.35
C VAL A 786 -11.37 24.50 17.27
N ASN A 787 -12.49 25.23 17.26
CA ASN A 787 -12.74 26.20 18.30
C ASN A 787 -13.03 25.47 19.61
N ASP A 788 -12.24 25.73 20.64
CA ASP A 788 -12.23 24.99 21.89
C ASP A 788 -13.60 24.95 22.60
N ASP A 789 -14.34 26.05 22.58
CA ASP A 789 -15.64 26.16 23.22
C ASP A 789 -16.71 25.36 22.47
N ALA A 790 -16.70 25.43 21.16
CA ALA A 790 -17.58 24.65 20.29
C ALA A 790 -17.30 23.16 20.42
N ALA A 791 -16.01 22.77 20.37
CA ALA A 791 -15.60 21.38 20.54
C ALA A 791 -16.08 20.80 21.88
N SER A 792 -15.85 21.52 22.98
CA SER A 792 -16.28 21.10 24.32
C SER A 792 -17.80 20.85 24.41
N GLN A 793 -18.62 21.76 23.84
CA GLN A 793 -20.06 21.63 23.84
C GLN A 793 -20.54 20.47 22.94
N ILE A 794 -19.98 20.33 21.75
CA ILE A 794 -20.34 19.27 20.80
C ILE A 794 -19.93 17.90 21.37
N THR A 795 -18.73 17.79 21.94
CA THR A 795 -18.26 16.54 22.55
C THR A 795 -19.13 16.14 23.75
N ALA A 796 -19.51 17.08 24.59
CA ALA A 796 -20.44 16.82 25.70
C ALA A 796 -21.82 16.39 25.18
N GLY A 797 -22.35 17.04 24.15
CA GLY A 797 -23.58 16.64 23.46
C GLY A 797 -23.46 15.23 22.91
N PHE A 798 -22.36 14.93 22.23
CA PHE A 798 -22.07 13.60 21.71
C PHE A 798 -22.16 12.52 22.80
N TYR A 799 -21.54 12.72 23.96
CA TYR A 799 -21.61 11.76 25.06
C TYR A 799 -22.99 11.65 25.65
N ARG A 800 -23.77 12.75 25.73
CA ARG A 800 -25.19 12.68 26.17
C ARG A 800 -26.04 11.78 25.27
N PHE A 801 -25.79 11.79 23.96
CA PHE A 801 -26.51 10.90 23.03
C PHE A 801 -25.95 9.47 23.07
N LEU A 802 -24.64 9.32 23.23
CA LEU A 802 -23.99 8.01 23.26
C LEU A 802 -24.42 7.18 24.49
N VAL A 803 -24.49 7.77 25.68
CA VAL A 803 -24.96 7.08 26.89
C VAL A 803 -26.45 6.69 26.83
N LYS A 804 -27.24 7.34 25.96
CA LYS A 804 -28.62 6.95 25.64
C LYS A 804 -28.70 5.76 24.67
N GLY A 805 -27.55 5.19 24.28
CA GLY A 805 -27.48 4.02 23.42
C GLY A 805 -27.56 4.31 21.92
N GLN A 806 -27.42 5.56 21.48
CA GLN A 806 -27.31 5.89 20.05
C GLN A 806 -25.99 5.38 19.47
N SER A 807 -25.98 5.10 18.16
CA SER A 807 -24.72 4.83 17.45
C SER A 807 -23.83 6.07 17.43
N SER A 808 -22.52 5.87 17.27
CA SER A 808 -21.52 6.95 17.29
C SER A 808 -21.81 8.05 16.26
N GLY A 809 -22.26 7.65 15.04
CA GLY A 809 -22.65 8.60 14.00
C GLY A 809 -23.90 9.41 14.34
N LEU A 810 -24.95 8.73 14.82
CA LEU A 810 -26.18 9.42 15.24
C LEU A 810 -25.93 10.34 16.46
N ALA A 811 -25.09 9.91 17.39
CA ALA A 811 -24.74 10.72 18.56
C ALA A 811 -23.97 11.99 18.16
N LEU A 812 -22.99 11.89 17.22
CA LEU A 812 -22.26 13.05 16.72
C LEU A 812 -23.15 13.98 15.89
N HIS A 813 -23.97 13.42 15.01
CA HIS A 813 -24.97 14.16 14.24
C HIS A 813 -25.94 14.94 15.16
N GLY A 814 -26.49 14.26 16.19
CA GLY A 814 -27.38 14.87 17.18
C GLY A 814 -26.70 16.02 17.93
N ALA A 815 -25.44 15.87 18.32
CA ALA A 815 -24.69 16.93 18.99
C ALA A 815 -24.46 18.16 18.12
N LYS A 816 -24.11 17.96 16.84
CA LYS A 816 -23.96 19.04 15.86
C LYS A 816 -25.30 19.75 15.58
N LEU A 817 -26.39 18.99 15.46
CA LEU A 817 -27.74 19.59 15.31
C LEU A 817 -28.16 20.36 16.54
N GLU A 818 -27.92 19.85 17.77
CA GLU A 818 -28.18 20.56 19.01
C GLU A 818 -27.43 21.90 19.06
N TRP A 819 -26.15 21.90 18.61
CA TRP A 819 -25.39 23.16 18.45
C TRP A 819 -26.07 24.13 17.52
N LEU A 820 -26.53 23.71 16.34
CA LEU A 820 -27.20 24.54 15.34
C LEU A 820 -28.60 25.02 15.78
N GLN A 821 -29.30 24.28 16.61
CA GLN A 821 -30.63 24.60 17.11
C GLN A 821 -30.63 25.50 18.36
N THR A 822 -29.51 25.49 19.11
CA THR A 822 -29.36 26.33 20.30
C THR A 822 -29.09 27.76 19.91
N PRO A 823 -29.85 28.74 20.43
CA PRO A 823 -29.58 30.15 20.12
C PRO A 823 -28.15 30.57 20.46
N LYS A 824 -27.51 31.29 19.56
CA LYS A 824 -26.13 31.75 19.68
C LYS A 824 -26.07 33.25 19.91
N ALA A 825 -25.02 33.71 20.60
CA ALA A 825 -24.76 35.12 20.85
C ALA A 825 -24.55 35.92 19.55
N THR A 826 -24.01 35.27 18.51
CA THR A 826 -23.75 35.87 17.19
C THR A 826 -24.06 34.88 16.08
N GLU A 827 -24.47 35.36 14.91
CA GLU A 827 -24.66 34.56 13.68
C GLU A 827 -23.39 33.81 13.26
N ALA A 828 -22.21 34.40 13.57
CA ALA A 828 -20.91 33.80 13.28
C ALA A 828 -20.75 32.37 13.81
N LEU A 829 -21.31 32.08 14.99
CA LEU A 829 -21.19 30.77 15.63
C LEU A 829 -21.99 29.64 14.93
N TYR A 830 -22.85 29.99 13.95
CA TYR A 830 -23.50 29.03 13.08
C TYR A 830 -22.65 28.64 11.86
N LEU A 831 -21.50 29.29 11.63
CA LEU A 831 -20.59 28.93 10.53
C LEU A 831 -20.03 27.50 10.74
N PRO A 832 -19.89 26.71 9.67
CA PRO A 832 -19.44 25.31 9.76
C PRO A 832 -18.01 25.19 10.32
N TYR A 833 -17.21 26.24 10.29
CA TYR A 833 -15.90 26.27 10.95
C TYR A 833 -15.97 25.82 12.41
N TYR A 834 -17.04 26.22 13.15
CA TYR A 834 -17.16 25.99 14.58
C TYR A 834 -17.71 24.58 14.94
N TRP A 835 -18.59 24.01 14.13
CA TRP A 835 -19.31 22.80 14.51
C TRP A 835 -19.02 21.59 13.61
N ASP A 836 -18.42 21.77 12.46
CA ASP A 836 -18.31 20.74 11.43
C ASP A 836 -16.92 20.07 11.34
N SER A 837 -15.99 20.42 12.23
CA SER A 837 -14.63 19.88 12.22
C SER A 837 -14.56 18.39 12.57
N LEU A 838 -15.38 17.91 13.50
CA LEU A 838 -15.37 16.53 13.97
C LEU A 838 -16.14 15.63 13.02
N ILE A 839 -15.47 14.56 12.54
CA ILE A 839 -16.08 13.53 11.69
C ILE A 839 -15.88 12.14 12.30
N LEU A 840 -16.84 11.23 12.05
CA LEU A 840 -16.71 9.82 12.41
C LEU A 840 -16.13 9.05 11.25
N MET A 841 -14.96 8.45 11.46
CA MET A 841 -14.28 7.55 10.54
C MET A 841 -14.46 6.11 11.00
N GLY A 842 -14.98 5.23 10.13
CA GLY A 842 -15.15 3.81 10.40
C GLY A 842 -16.60 3.40 10.70
N THR A 843 -16.77 2.41 11.58
CA THR A 843 -18.08 1.76 11.81
C THR A 843 -18.98 2.62 12.67
N ASP A 844 -20.19 2.85 12.20
CA ASP A 844 -21.25 3.50 12.98
C ASP A 844 -22.02 2.47 13.80
N ALA A 845 -21.62 2.27 15.05
CA ALA A 845 -22.22 1.32 15.97
C ALA A 845 -22.44 1.94 17.37
N PRO A 846 -23.42 1.44 18.14
CA PRO A 846 -23.54 1.78 19.56
C PRO A 846 -22.35 1.26 20.36
N VAL A 847 -21.83 2.08 21.27
CA VAL A 847 -20.79 1.68 22.23
C VAL A 847 -21.34 1.82 23.64
N LYS A 848 -21.27 0.75 24.42
CA LYS A 848 -21.80 0.76 25.80
C LYS A 848 -20.84 1.46 26.75
N ILE A 849 -21.29 2.57 27.31
CA ILE A 849 -20.65 3.29 28.42
C ILE A 849 -21.70 3.61 29.48
N LEU A 850 -21.28 3.75 30.74
CA LEU A 850 -22.18 4.03 31.84
C LEU A 850 -22.39 5.54 31.99
N SER A 851 -23.65 5.96 32.21
CA SER A 851 -23.92 7.33 32.60
C SER A 851 -23.57 7.55 34.07
N ASP A 852 -23.17 8.76 34.42
CA ASP A 852 -22.87 9.12 35.81
C ASP A 852 -24.13 9.03 36.70
N ASN A 853 -25.33 9.23 36.13
CA ASN A 853 -26.64 9.10 36.82
C ASN A 853 -27.02 7.67 37.23
N ASN A 854 -26.29 6.63 36.77
CA ASN A 854 -26.59 5.25 37.17
C ASN A 854 -26.27 4.96 38.62
N HIS A 855 -25.41 5.75 39.30
CA HIS A 855 -25.21 5.63 40.73
C HIS A 855 -26.48 5.95 41.51
N ALA A 856 -27.23 6.99 41.14
CA ALA A 856 -28.49 7.33 41.77
C ALA A 856 -29.54 6.21 41.60
N LEU A 857 -29.60 5.55 40.45
CA LEU A 857 -30.51 4.43 40.21
C LEU A 857 -30.05 3.16 40.95
N ILE A 858 -28.75 2.88 41.01
CA ILE A 858 -28.20 1.77 41.80
C ILE A 858 -28.42 2.02 43.31
N PHE A 859 -28.16 3.25 43.78
CA PHE A 859 -28.47 3.61 45.19
C PHE A 859 -29.97 3.56 45.48
N ALA A 860 -30.82 4.03 44.56
CA ALA A 860 -32.28 3.94 44.70
C ALA A 860 -32.80 2.50 44.73
N THR A 861 -32.24 1.63 43.88
CA THR A 861 -32.61 0.19 43.87
C THR A 861 -32.06 -0.53 45.10
N VAL A 862 -30.83 -0.29 45.50
CA VAL A 862 -30.26 -0.86 46.75
C VAL A 862 -31.03 -0.34 47.99
N TYR A 863 -31.35 0.95 48.03
CA TYR A 863 -32.17 1.54 49.08
C TYR A 863 -33.59 0.95 49.12
N SER A 864 -34.22 0.77 47.95
CA SER A 864 -35.55 0.14 47.88
C SER A 864 -35.52 -1.34 48.32
N ILE A 865 -34.48 -2.08 48.00
CA ILE A 865 -34.25 -3.46 48.47
C ILE A 865 -34.02 -3.48 49.98
N LEU A 866 -33.21 -2.56 50.52
CA LEU A 866 -33.01 -2.43 51.98
C LEU A 866 -34.28 -2.07 52.75
N VAL A 867 -35.08 -1.14 52.17
CA VAL A 867 -36.38 -0.79 52.75
C VAL A 867 -37.37 -1.97 52.72
N LEU A 868 -37.41 -2.73 51.61
CA LEU A 868 -38.19 -3.95 51.49
C LEU A 868 -37.79 -5.03 52.49
N LEU A 869 -36.48 -5.24 52.66
CA LEU A 869 -35.94 -6.15 53.67
C LEU A 869 -36.28 -5.70 55.08
N LEU A 870 -36.17 -4.41 55.36
CA LEU A 870 -36.56 -3.84 56.66
C LEU A 870 -38.04 -4.04 56.93
N VAL A 871 -38.94 -3.82 55.98
CA VAL A 871 -40.40 -4.05 56.08
C VAL A 871 -40.70 -5.54 56.31
N VAL A 872 -39.97 -6.44 55.63
CA VAL A 872 -40.12 -7.89 55.84
C VAL A 872 -39.63 -8.31 57.20
N ILE A 873 -38.53 -7.74 57.70
CA ILE A 873 -38.04 -7.98 59.07
C ILE A 873 -39.00 -7.46 60.11
N LEU A 874 -39.52 -6.24 59.99
CA LEU A 874 -40.52 -5.65 60.87
C LEU A 874 -41.90 -6.40 60.86
N ARG A 875 -42.30 -6.89 59.71
CA ARG A 875 -43.45 -7.79 59.59
C ARG A 875 -43.20 -9.12 60.29
N LYS A 876 -42.00 -9.71 60.16
CA LYS A 876 -41.65 -10.95 60.86
C LYS A 876 -41.55 -10.77 62.37
N MET A 877 -41.06 -9.63 62.83
CA MET A 877 -41.03 -9.25 64.24
C MET A 877 -42.46 -8.98 64.83
N ARG A 878 -43.38 -8.45 64.00
CA ARG A 878 -44.79 -8.24 64.41
C ARG A 878 -45.63 -9.52 64.32
N SER A 879 -45.27 -10.54 63.60
CA SER A 879 -45.92 -11.82 63.45
C SER A 879 -45.45 -12.87 64.49
N GLY A 880 -44.73 -12.43 65.53
CA GLY A 880 -44.21 -13.28 66.60
C GLY A 880 -45.28 -14.08 67.29
N ARG A 881 -45.48 -15.34 66.89
CA ARG A 881 -45.97 -16.42 67.72
C ARG A 881 -44.75 -17.05 68.43
N PRO A 882 -44.90 -17.23 69.79
CA PRO A 882 -43.84 -17.93 70.50
C PRO A 882 -43.79 -19.39 70.04
N THR A 883 -42.76 -19.89 69.50
CA THR A 883 -42.50 -21.30 69.30
C THR A 883 -42.17 -21.89 70.70
N GLN A 884 -43.05 -22.67 71.31
CA GLN A 884 -42.70 -23.58 72.38
C GLN A 884 -41.79 -24.65 71.85
N PHE A 885 -40.67 -24.78 72.56
CA PHE A 885 -39.77 -25.95 72.45
C PHE A 885 -40.42 -27.09 73.18
N PHE A 886 -40.64 -28.22 72.55
CA PHE A 886 -40.50 -29.56 73.10
C PHE A 886 -39.54 -30.34 72.20
#